data_8bfe81e46e4978ecbaed68fe4a8076ed
#
_entry.id   8bfe81e46e4978ecbaed68fe4a8076ed
#
_cell.length_a   1.000
_cell.length_b   1.000
_cell.length_c   1.000
_cell.angle_alpha   90.00
_cell.angle_beta   90.00
_cell.angle_gamma   90.00
#
_symmetry.space_group_name_H-M   'P 1'
#
loop_
_entity.id
_entity.type
_entity.pdbx_description
1 polymer ?
#
loop_
_entity_poly.entity_id
_entity_poly.type
_entity_poly.pdbx_seq_one_letter_code
_entity_poly.pdbx_strand_id
1 'polypeptide(L)'
;MVLNIRRIIYKYAKCLIITVLTIFFAQILISINYFPSIHENIFLRKNSHNSLHLNNLADVSARRINPGNSDDEDLAPRNHQNKAVLRKEELDFIPVCEVKSREAISAIHRAKSQFCKQLIVNKTCLIQNGNFYPQELNNDCKLNAKIFGRHIGCYLDEKKLRLLSSFYGNYANLNSPLYCLDICVQAGFPYAGVQYGTECFCGEESPPETSKIPDKSCDMKCPGDNNQVCGGYFTMNVYETGLHKFIPQTPETKNQDGKSIRIVFLLTLNGRALRQVYRLINTLYRKNHYFYIHIDKRQDYLHRELSSLEKQFPNIRLAPVRFSTIWGGASLLKMLLNCMKDFIDLGWEWDYVINLSESDFPIKSLEELENFLSANKGLNFVKSHGREVQRFIKKQGLDKTFLECETHMWRIGERKLPRGITIDGGSDWVALSPDFVSYIIEGKQDLLKGLEIIFEHTLLPAESFFHTVLRNSKFCNTYVDNNLHVTNWKRKLGCKCQYKHVVDWCGCSPNDFRTEDWAKIQNTLNRQLFFARKFEPIINQEIITRVEQFIGVNDHYLINNLEAYWQSIYDTNDLTASSDDTILTHAGSIIRQNSKILATEGCDIKLGEILEIHLYKYADVYKGNLILHKAVLNGLNVVIETWYKPKQHLELNFNSPIVDYIKTFRVGSDYDQKEMIFRNFGGILGPFSDPVLLYQFSSHKQSGNLTVLWLDPAGMLADVNIISRDENNLTNFVKPNIRHPLLPGLWKVGLFEQTTLVAVTKFLITPLEYFSGKEVSHQEVGLIHSGSQNSYRNLTNIKPLKFVPAKEESLLMEEVSNSNIKRIGNDLREWIDMLNIEFYSILGSCINDSKNTQESEKVLCGNYHFNPCTVTEWSSLSPDPKGSVGKLDIHTGRLKRV
;
A
#
# COMPACT_ATOMS: atom_id res chain seq x y z
N MET A 1 -13.78 20.42 -59.44
CA MET A 1 -13.53 18.96 -59.39
C MET A 1 -13.29 18.45 -57.97
N VAL A 2 -12.53 19.15 -57.12
CA VAL A 2 -12.23 18.73 -55.74
C VAL A 2 -13.44 18.72 -54.73
N LEU A 3 -14.39 19.64 -54.94
CA LEU A 3 -15.62 19.74 -54.11
C LEU A 3 -16.62 18.59 -54.32
N ASN A 4 -16.65 17.98 -55.49
CA ASN A 4 -17.54 16.85 -55.78
C ASN A 4 -17.00 15.54 -55.20
N ILE A 5 -15.67 15.36 -55.13
CA ILE A 5 -15.08 14.16 -54.55
C ILE A 5 -15.30 14.10 -53.03
N ARG A 6 -15.20 15.23 -52.31
CA ARG A 6 -15.48 15.26 -50.86
C ARG A 6 -16.95 14.94 -50.52
N ARG A 7 -17.93 15.36 -51.37
CA ARG A 7 -19.35 15.01 -51.18
C ARG A 7 -19.62 13.52 -51.42
N ILE A 8 -18.94 12.91 -52.39
CA ILE A 8 -19.05 11.49 -52.69
C ILE A 8 -18.44 10.67 -51.53
N ILE A 9 -17.26 11.02 -51.06
CA ILE A 9 -16.60 10.35 -49.91
C ILE A 9 -17.48 10.45 -48.66
N TYR A 10 -18.07 11.60 -48.38
CA TYR A 10 -18.95 11.77 -47.20
C TYR A 10 -20.24 10.95 -47.27
N LYS A 11 -20.78 10.78 -48.51
CA LYS A 11 -21.99 9.95 -48.72
C LYS A 11 -21.70 8.46 -48.53
N TYR A 12 -20.58 7.97 -49.03
CA TYR A 12 -20.18 6.58 -48.84
C TYR A 12 -19.73 6.31 -47.41
N ALA A 13 -19.07 7.21 -46.71
CA ALA A 13 -18.74 7.08 -45.30
C ALA A 13 -19.98 6.99 -44.40
N LYS A 14 -21.06 7.78 -44.71
CA LYS A 14 -22.33 7.63 -43.99
C LYS A 14 -23.00 6.28 -44.22
N CYS A 15 -23.01 5.80 -45.46
CA CYS A 15 -23.53 4.44 -45.73
C CYS A 15 -22.74 3.37 -45.02
N LEU A 16 -21.40 3.45 -45.01
CA LEU A 16 -20.55 2.49 -44.34
C LEU A 16 -20.76 2.46 -42.80
N ILE A 17 -20.91 3.64 -42.18
CA ILE A 17 -21.21 3.75 -40.76
C ILE A 17 -22.60 3.14 -40.45
N ILE A 18 -23.60 3.42 -41.26
CA ILE A 18 -24.96 2.86 -41.09
C ILE A 18 -24.92 1.32 -41.25
N THR A 19 -24.18 0.82 -42.22
CA THR A 19 -24.02 -0.65 -42.45
C THR A 19 -23.29 -1.32 -41.28
N VAL A 20 -22.23 -0.71 -40.74
CA VAL A 20 -21.51 -1.21 -39.54
C VAL A 20 -22.42 -1.21 -38.33
N LEU A 21 -23.19 -0.15 -38.11
CA LEU A 21 -24.15 -0.07 -37.00
C LEU A 21 -25.27 -1.11 -37.12
N THR A 22 -25.79 -1.37 -38.32
CA THR A 22 -26.82 -2.40 -38.54
C THR A 22 -26.27 -3.80 -38.31
N ILE A 23 -25.04 -4.09 -38.73
CA ILE A 23 -24.37 -5.35 -38.45
C ILE A 23 -24.15 -5.55 -36.95
N PHE A 24 -23.73 -4.49 -36.25
CA PHE A 24 -23.51 -4.51 -34.79
C PHE A 24 -24.83 -4.75 -34.04
N PHE A 25 -25.92 -4.08 -34.44
CA PHE A 25 -27.24 -4.31 -33.86
C PHE A 25 -27.77 -5.72 -34.16
N ALA A 26 -27.53 -6.23 -35.37
CA ALA A 26 -27.89 -7.60 -35.71
C ALA A 26 -27.11 -8.64 -34.88
N GLN A 27 -25.82 -8.38 -34.63
CA GLN A 27 -25.00 -9.24 -33.74
C GLN A 27 -25.50 -9.21 -32.28
N ILE A 28 -25.92 -8.05 -31.77
CA ILE A 28 -26.52 -7.93 -30.43
C ILE A 28 -27.84 -8.70 -30.36
N LEU A 29 -28.70 -8.58 -31.34
CA LEU A 29 -29.98 -9.31 -31.42
C LEU A 29 -29.78 -10.85 -31.55
N ILE A 30 -28.77 -11.25 -32.30
CA ILE A 30 -28.37 -12.69 -32.41
C ILE A 30 -27.81 -13.18 -31.07
N SER A 31 -26.97 -12.39 -30.38
CA SER A 31 -26.48 -12.74 -29.04
C SER A 31 -27.61 -12.89 -28.02
N ILE A 32 -28.62 -12.03 -28.05
CA ILE A 32 -29.76 -12.10 -27.14
C ILE A 32 -30.63 -13.30 -27.42
N ASN A 33 -30.77 -13.71 -28.68
CA ASN A 33 -31.63 -14.83 -29.07
C ASN A 33 -30.95 -16.22 -29.09
N TYR A 34 -29.62 -16.26 -29.18
CA TYR A 34 -28.87 -17.54 -29.24
C TYR A 34 -28.17 -17.93 -27.92
N PHE A 35 -28.25 -17.12 -26.86
CA PHE A 35 -27.90 -17.55 -25.51
C PHE A 35 -29.16 -17.55 -24.62
N PRO A 36 -29.98 -18.60 -24.67
CA PRO A 36 -30.96 -18.81 -23.62
C PRO A 36 -30.22 -19.31 -22.39
N SER A 37 -30.31 -18.50 -21.31
CA SER A 37 -30.21 -18.87 -19.90
C SER A 37 -29.66 -20.27 -19.60
N ILE A 38 -28.37 -20.30 -19.24
CA ILE A 38 -27.87 -21.33 -18.33
C ILE A 38 -28.18 -20.86 -16.90
N HIS A 39 -29.45 -20.81 -16.59
CA HIS A 39 -29.99 -20.75 -15.24
C HIS A 39 -31.06 -21.82 -15.15
N GLU A 40 -30.65 -22.98 -14.67
CA GLU A 40 -31.45 -23.94 -13.89
C GLU A 40 -30.73 -25.28 -13.88
N ASN A 41 -30.34 -25.66 -12.68
CA ASN A 41 -30.03 -27.00 -12.20
C ASN A 41 -28.72 -27.13 -11.44
N ILE A 42 -28.70 -26.63 -10.22
CA ILE A 42 -28.05 -27.31 -9.09
C ILE A 42 -28.88 -26.98 -7.84
N PHE A 43 -29.98 -27.66 -7.65
CA PHE A 43 -30.59 -27.85 -6.35
C PHE A 43 -30.50 -29.30 -5.92
N LEU A 44 -30.28 -29.51 -4.65
CA LEU A 44 -30.38 -30.72 -3.83
C LEU A 44 -29.09 -31.52 -3.60
N ARG A 45 -28.43 -31.27 -2.47
CA ARG A 45 -28.47 -32.23 -1.34
C ARG A 45 -27.94 -31.58 -0.04
N LYS A 46 -28.83 -31.53 0.94
CA LYS A 46 -28.57 -31.45 2.37
C LYS A 46 -28.04 -32.77 2.89
N ASN A 47 -27.12 -32.74 3.88
CA ASN A 47 -27.20 -33.40 5.20
C ASN A 47 -25.78 -33.35 5.77
N SER A 48 -25.59 -32.71 6.85
CA SER A 48 -25.78 -32.92 8.29
C SER A 48 -24.66 -33.73 8.94
N HIS A 49 -24.19 -33.13 9.98
CA HIS A 49 -23.68 -33.62 11.25
C HIS A 49 -22.19 -33.50 11.60
N ASN A 50 -22.00 -32.66 12.62
CA ASN A 50 -21.12 -32.83 13.76
C ASN A 50 -19.61 -33.05 13.52
N SER A 51 -18.84 -31.99 13.82
CA SER A 51 -17.62 -32.19 14.60
C SER A 51 -17.35 -30.99 15.49
N LEU A 52 -17.33 -31.29 16.73
CA LEU A 52 -17.01 -30.43 17.86
C LEU A 52 -15.49 -30.20 17.95
N HIS A 53 -15.13 -28.98 18.37
CA HIS A 53 -13.92 -28.62 19.09
C HIS A 53 -12.57 -29.11 18.56
N LEU A 54 -11.90 -28.22 17.78
CA LEU A 54 -10.42 -28.16 17.75
C LEU A 54 -9.92 -26.88 17.00
N ASN A 55 -10.63 -25.75 17.13
CA ASN A 55 -10.29 -24.53 16.34
C ASN A 55 -9.39 -23.51 17.06
N ASN A 56 -8.79 -23.84 18.21
CA ASN A 56 -8.12 -22.82 19.02
C ASN A 56 -6.59 -22.72 18.89
N LEU A 57 -5.92 -23.62 18.19
CA LEU A 57 -4.45 -23.61 18.10
C LEU A 57 -3.89 -23.20 16.73
N ALA A 58 -4.68 -23.26 15.65
CA ALA A 58 -4.21 -22.88 14.31
C ALA A 58 -4.16 -21.37 14.04
N ASP A 59 -4.66 -20.57 14.96
CA ASP A 59 -4.99 -19.15 14.70
C ASP A 59 -3.87 -18.15 15.04
N VAL A 60 -2.75 -18.59 15.63
CA VAL A 60 -1.68 -17.70 16.09
C VAL A 60 -0.61 -17.46 15.02
N SER A 61 -0.37 -18.42 14.14
CA SER A 61 0.61 -18.27 13.05
C SER A 61 0.04 -17.70 11.77
N ALA A 62 -1.29 -17.72 11.59
CA ALA A 62 -1.98 -17.16 10.42
C ALA A 62 -1.98 -15.62 10.34
N ARG A 63 -1.23 -14.92 11.19
CA ARG A 63 -1.15 -13.44 11.20
C ARG A 63 -0.30 -12.83 10.09
N ARG A 64 0.27 -13.61 9.17
CA ARG A 64 0.75 -13.12 7.88
C ARG A 64 -0.26 -13.43 6.80
N ILE A 65 -1.26 -12.65 6.70
CA ILE A 65 -1.74 -11.85 5.60
C ILE A 65 -1.78 -12.56 4.25
N ASN A 66 -2.95 -13.08 3.93
CA ASN A 66 -3.33 -13.30 2.56
C ASN A 66 -3.74 -11.99 1.91
N PRO A 67 -2.98 -11.41 0.98
CA PRO A 67 -3.53 -10.40 0.10
C PRO A 67 -4.34 -11.09 -0.99
N GLY A 68 -5.64 -11.12 -0.77
CA GLY A 68 -6.61 -11.15 -1.86
C GLY A 68 -6.81 -12.47 -2.58
N ASN A 69 -7.78 -13.23 -2.13
CA ASN A 69 -8.68 -13.87 -3.10
C ASN A 69 -9.58 -12.77 -3.66
N SER A 70 -9.25 -12.29 -4.84
CA SER A 70 -10.21 -11.59 -5.69
C SER A 70 -11.03 -12.64 -6.45
N ASP A 71 -11.86 -13.39 -5.73
CA ASP A 71 -13.05 -13.87 -6.35
C ASP A 71 -14.04 -12.72 -6.25
N ASP A 72 -14.14 -11.97 -7.34
CA ASP A 72 -15.35 -11.24 -7.69
C ASP A 72 -16.47 -12.28 -7.90
N GLU A 73 -16.86 -12.98 -6.85
CA GLU A 73 -18.23 -13.40 -6.73
C GLU A 73 -18.98 -12.12 -6.32
N ASP A 74 -19.61 -11.53 -7.33
CA ASP A 74 -20.71 -10.64 -7.19
C ASP A 74 -21.50 -11.01 -5.94
N LEU A 75 -21.47 -10.12 -4.93
CA LEU A 75 -22.52 -10.04 -3.94
C LEU A 75 -23.75 -9.49 -4.65
N ALA A 76 -24.27 -10.25 -5.61
CA ALA A 76 -25.68 -10.20 -5.95
C ALA A 76 -26.44 -10.46 -4.64
N PRO A 77 -27.49 -9.72 -4.34
CA PRO A 77 -28.27 -9.89 -3.13
C PRO A 77 -28.90 -11.30 -3.17
N ARG A 78 -28.25 -12.26 -2.51
CA ARG A 78 -28.93 -13.50 -2.17
C ARG A 78 -30.08 -13.12 -1.25
N ASN A 79 -31.28 -13.18 -1.75
CA ASN A 79 -32.52 -13.14 -1.02
C ASN A 79 -32.54 -14.28 0.00
N HIS A 80 -31.83 -14.12 1.10
CA HIS A 80 -32.06 -14.86 2.33
C HIS A 80 -32.49 -13.88 3.39
N GLN A 81 -33.80 -13.85 3.64
CA GLN A 81 -34.41 -13.25 4.82
C GLN A 81 -34.00 -13.99 6.12
N ASN A 82 -32.74 -14.31 6.29
CA ASN A 82 -32.19 -14.64 7.59
C ASN A 82 -31.63 -13.33 8.15
N LYS A 83 -32.41 -12.68 9.02
CA LYS A 83 -31.88 -11.63 9.89
C LYS A 83 -30.64 -12.19 10.56
N ALA A 84 -29.47 -11.60 10.29
CA ALA A 84 -28.29 -11.91 11.07
C ALA A 84 -28.62 -11.57 12.52
N VAL A 85 -28.66 -12.57 13.37
CA VAL A 85 -28.97 -12.43 14.81
C VAL A 85 -27.71 -12.77 15.58
N LEU A 86 -27.34 -11.90 16.51
CA LEU A 86 -26.25 -12.14 17.41
C LEU A 86 -26.64 -13.27 18.37
N ARG A 87 -25.82 -14.32 18.45
CA ARG A 87 -26.03 -15.43 19.40
C ARG A 87 -25.45 -15.06 20.76
N LYS A 88 -26.18 -15.32 21.84
CA LYS A 88 -25.73 -15.00 23.19
C LYS A 88 -24.42 -15.71 23.58
N GLU A 89 -24.18 -16.87 23.00
CA GLU A 89 -22.99 -17.70 23.26
C GLU A 89 -21.69 -17.14 22.64
N GLU A 90 -21.80 -16.14 21.76
CA GLU A 90 -20.66 -15.52 21.10
C GLU A 90 -20.00 -14.40 21.93
N LEU A 91 -20.68 -14.01 23.01
CA LEU A 91 -20.25 -12.91 23.88
C LEU A 91 -20.11 -13.41 25.31
N ASP A 92 -19.06 -13.00 25.99
CA ASP A 92 -18.83 -13.22 27.41
C ASP A 92 -19.42 -12.11 28.31
N PHE A 93 -20.16 -11.19 27.69
CA PHE A 93 -20.79 -10.02 28.31
C PHE A 93 -22.24 -9.83 27.84
N ILE A 94 -23.03 -9.09 28.62
CA ILE A 94 -24.40 -8.74 28.24
C ILE A 94 -24.37 -7.42 27.43
N PRO A 95 -24.85 -7.39 26.17
CA PRO A 95 -24.97 -6.17 25.37
C PRO A 95 -25.83 -5.10 26.04
N VAL A 96 -25.40 -3.84 25.98
CA VAL A 96 -26.11 -2.69 26.53
C VAL A 96 -27.41 -2.41 25.79
N CYS A 97 -27.50 -2.82 24.52
CA CYS A 97 -28.69 -2.72 23.69
C CYS A 97 -28.75 -3.88 22.68
N GLU A 98 -29.89 -4.03 22.02
CA GLU A 98 -30.02 -4.91 20.86
C GLU A 98 -29.28 -4.30 19.65
N VAL A 99 -28.27 -5.02 19.12
CA VAL A 99 -27.49 -4.59 17.94
C VAL A 99 -28.31 -4.87 16.68
N LYS A 100 -28.71 -3.81 15.98
CA LYS A 100 -29.56 -3.88 14.75
C LYS A 100 -28.77 -3.76 13.45
N SER A 101 -27.56 -3.19 13.49
CA SER A 101 -26.72 -3.01 12.30
C SER A 101 -26.15 -4.34 11.81
N ARG A 102 -26.38 -4.68 10.54
CA ARG A 102 -25.82 -5.89 9.91
C ARG A 102 -24.29 -5.83 9.86
N GLU A 103 -23.74 -4.66 9.59
CA GLU A 103 -22.31 -4.42 9.57
C GLU A 103 -21.69 -4.68 10.96
N ALA A 104 -22.29 -4.16 12.02
CA ALA A 104 -21.82 -4.39 13.38
C ALA A 104 -21.89 -5.87 13.77
N ILE A 105 -22.99 -6.56 13.46
CA ILE A 105 -23.11 -7.99 13.71
C ILE A 105 -22.02 -8.78 12.96
N SER A 106 -21.80 -8.47 11.68
CA SER A 106 -20.73 -9.08 10.90
C SER A 106 -19.33 -8.78 11.48
N ALA A 107 -19.08 -7.56 11.95
CA ALA A 107 -17.83 -7.20 12.61
C ALA A 107 -17.62 -7.98 13.92
N ILE A 108 -18.66 -8.11 14.75
CA ILE A 108 -18.62 -8.88 16.01
C ILE A 108 -18.27 -10.35 15.75
N HIS A 109 -18.88 -10.97 14.71
CA HIS A 109 -18.58 -12.37 14.37
C HIS A 109 -17.14 -12.58 13.90
N ARG A 110 -16.51 -11.56 13.29
CA ARG A 110 -15.14 -11.62 12.76
C ARG A 110 -14.08 -11.16 13.77
N ALA A 111 -14.46 -10.31 14.72
CA ALA A 111 -13.57 -9.86 15.79
C ALA A 111 -13.21 -11.06 16.71
N LYS A 112 -11.94 -11.13 17.11
CA LYS A 112 -11.38 -12.27 17.86
C LYS A 112 -11.49 -12.08 19.36
N SER A 113 -11.11 -10.89 19.87
CA SER A 113 -11.12 -10.62 21.30
C SER A 113 -12.49 -10.14 21.78
N GLN A 114 -12.88 -10.55 22.97
CA GLN A 114 -14.10 -10.07 23.61
C GLN A 114 -14.05 -8.55 23.85
N PHE A 115 -12.86 -8.01 24.12
CA PHE A 115 -12.66 -6.56 24.24
C PHE A 115 -13.08 -5.80 22.97
N CYS A 116 -12.66 -6.25 21.79
CA CYS A 116 -13.04 -5.61 20.54
C CYS A 116 -14.55 -5.79 20.25
N LYS A 117 -15.12 -6.98 20.51
CA LYS A 117 -16.56 -7.24 20.41
C LYS A 117 -17.36 -6.28 21.30
N GLN A 118 -16.92 -6.09 22.53
CA GLN A 118 -17.55 -5.16 23.48
C GLN A 118 -17.48 -3.71 23.02
N LEU A 119 -16.33 -3.27 22.48
CA LEU A 119 -16.18 -1.93 21.89
C LEU A 119 -17.15 -1.72 20.73
N ILE A 120 -17.26 -2.70 19.82
CA ILE A 120 -18.19 -2.63 18.69
C ILE A 120 -19.63 -2.52 19.17
N VAL A 121 -20.05 -3.36 20.12
CA VAL A 121 -21.40 -3.32 20.70
C VAL A 121 -21.67 -1.97 21.36
N ASN A 122 -20.79 -1.50 22.24
CA ASN A 122 -20.98 -0.24 22.97
C ASN A 122 -21.09 0.95 22.03
N LYS A 123 -20.21 1.06 21.04
CA LYS A 123 -20.25 2.15 20.05
C LYS A 123 -21.48 2.06 19.17
N THR A 124 -21.87 0.85 18.73
CA THR A 124 -23.09 0.67 17.92
C THR A 124 -24.35 1.09 18.71
N CYS A 125 -24.43 0.74 19.99
CA CYS A 125 -25.55 1.15 20.86
C CYS A 125 -25.61 2.67 21.02
N LEU A 126 -24.49 3.34 21.24
CA LEU A 126 -24.43 4.82 21.33
C LEU A 126 -24.90 5.48 20.02
N ILE A 127 -24.51 4.94 18.87
CA ILE A 127 -24.92 5.46 17.57
C ILE A 127 -26.40 5.23 17.31
N GLN A 128 -26.92 4.04 17.65
CA GLN A 128 -28.35 3.71 17.51
C GLN A 128 -29.26 4.63 18.34
N ASN A 129 -28.79 5.13 19.48
CA ASN A 129 -29.50 6.09 20.31
C ASN A 129 -29.61 7.50 19.69
N GLY A 130 -28.92 7.76 18.57
CA GLY A 130 -29.07 8.97 17.75
C GLY A 130 -28.33 10.22 18.23
N ASN A 131 -27.73 10.21 19.41
CA ASN A 131 -27.09 11.40 20.03
C ASN A 131 -25.55 11.37 20.02
N PHE A 132 -24.96 10.41 19.32
CA PHE A 132 -23.49 10.23 19.34
C PHE A 132 -22.75 11.26 18.47
N TYR A 133 -23.27 11.54 17.28
CA TYR A 133 -22.66 12.52 16.36
C TYR A 133 -23.36 13.88 16.46
N PRO A 134 -22.61 15.00 16.34
CA PRO A 134 -23.19 16.32 16.24
C PRO A 134 -24.11 16.42 15.02
N GLN A 135 -25.31 16.98 15.21
CA GLN A 135 -26.31 17.16 14.14
C GLN A 135 -26.00 18.38 13.27
N GLU A 136 -25.37 19.37 13.85
CA GLU A 136 -25.03 20.65 13.24
C GLU A 136 -23.70 21.17 13.83
N LEU A 137 -22.88 21.77 13.00
CA LEU A 137 -21.64 22.43 13.38
C LEU A 137 -21.58 23.81 12.70
N ASN A 138 -20.98 24.78 13.38
CA ASN A 138 -20.86 26.13 12.86
C ASN A 138 -19.69 26.24 11.88
N ASN A 139 -19.89 26.96 10.80
CA ASN A 139 -18.86 27.35 9.85
C ASN A 139 -18.34 28.75 10.22
N ASP A 140 -17.09 28.82 10.65
CA ASP A 140 -16.42 30.08 11.03
C ASP A 140 -15.67 30.72 9.84
N CYS A 141 -15.75 30.15 8.64
CA CYS A 141 -15.20 30.78 7.46
C CYS A 141 -16.00 32.02 7.08
N LYS A 142 -15.43 33.16 7.30
CA LYS A 142 -16.02 34.44 6.89
C LYS A 142 -15.79 34.65 5.40
N LEU A 143 -16.73 34.19 4.58
CA LEU A 143 -16.81 34.65 3.21
C LEU A 143 -16.96 36.18 3.21
N ASN A 144 -16.35 36.85 2.24
CA ASN A 144 -16.51 38.29 2.14
C ASN A 144 -17.97 38.62 1.78
N ALA A 145 -18.78 38.94 2.79
CA ALA A 145 -20.21 39.19 2.67
C ALA A 145 -20.56 40.30 1.66
N LYS A 146 -19.60 41.20 1.36
CA LYS A 146 -19.77 42.24 0.33
C LYS A 146 -19.62 41.68 -1.09
N ILE A 147 -18.99 40.53 -1.23
CA ILE A 147 -18.69 39.91 -2.53
C ILE A 147 -19.57 38.71 -2.78
N PHE A 148 -19.94 37.93 -1.73
CA PHE A 148 -20.77 36.75 -1.86
C PHE A 148 -22.08 37.04 -2.57
N GLY A 149 -22.32 36.34 -3.68
CA GLY A 149 -23.51 36.51 -4.49
C GLY A 149 -23.55 37.77 -5.37
N ARG A 150 -22.44 38.52 -5.46
CA ARG A 150 -22.35 39.66 -6.34
C ARG A 150 -22.45 39.21 -7.80
N HIS A 151 -23.50 39.66 -8.48
CA HIS A 151 -23.69 39.46 -9.92
C HIS A 151 -22.68 40.31 -10.68
N ILE A 152 -21.83 39.70 -11.51
CA ILE A 152 -20.82 40.40 -12.31
C ILE A 152 -21.24 40.64 -13.75
N GLY A 153 -22.31 39.98 -14.19
CA GLY A 153 -22.92 40.22 -15.48
C GLY A 153 -23.42 38.96 -16.18
N CYS A 154 -24.03 39.18 -17.35
CA CYS A 154 -24.36 38.15 -18.30
C CYS A 154 -23.22 38.00 -19.33
N TYR A 155 -22.81 36.77 -19.63
CA TYR A 155 -21.69 36.49 -20.52
C TYR A 155 -22.09 35.47 -21.59
N LEU A 156 -21.56 35.61 -22.79
CA LEU A 156 -21.71 34.65 -23.87
C LEU A 156 -20.80 33.44 -23.59
N ASP A 157 -21.40 32.25 -23.60
CA ASP A 157 -20.68 31.00 -23.38
C ASP A 157 -20.62 30.16 -24.67
N GLU A 158 -19.59 29.33 -24.85
CA GLU A 158 -19.43 28.48 -26.01
C GLU A 158 -19.26 27.01 -25.61
N LYS A 159 -19.95 26.09 -26.29
CA LYS A 159 -19.90 24.66 -25.97
C LYS A 159 -18.47 24.06 -26.04
N LYS A 160 -17.62 24.62 -26.90
CA LYS A 160 -16.24 24.11 -27.07
C LYS A 160 -15.24 24.78 -26.14
N LEU A 161 -15.53 26.00 -25.71
CA LEU A 161 -14.69 26.80 -24.81
C LEU A 161 -15.58 27.43 -23.73
N ARG A 162 -15.83 26.64 -22.68
CA ARG A 162 -16.71 27.07 -21.57
C ARG A 162 -16.04 28.18 -20.77
N LEU A 163 -16.80 29.21 -20.44
CA LEU A 163 -16.35 30.33 -19.59
C LEU A 163 -15.95 29.86 -18.20
N LEU A 164 -16.81 29.02 -17.58
CA LEU A 164 -16.56 28.39 -16.31
C LEU A 164 -16.49 26.89 -16.55
N SER A 165 -15.25 26.36 -16.67
CA SER A 165 -15.01 24.99 -17.13
C SER A 165 -14.66 24.00 -16.01
N SER A 166 -14.57 24.48 -14.76
CA SER A 166 -14.05 23.66 -13.64
C SER A 166 -15.06 22.67 -13.10
N PHE A 167 -16.33 23.04 -13.08
CA PHE A 167 -17.44 22.16 -12.67
C PHE A 167 -18.68 22.43 -13.51
N TYR A 168 -19.48 21.37 -13.73
CA TYR A 168 -20.79 21.40 -14.38
C TYR A 168 -21.77 20.47 -13.70
N GLY A 169 -22.99 20.96 -13.43
CA GLY A 169 -24.09 20.17 -12.93
C GLY A 169 -25.40 20.60 -13.54
N ASN A 170 -26.34 19.67 -13.76
CA ASN A 170 -27.71 19.96 -14.20
C ASN A 170 -28.69 19.65 -13.07
N TYR A 171 -29.48 20.65 -12.66
CA TYR A 171 -30.37 20.60 -11.52
C TYR A 171 -31.80 21.04 -11.94
N ALA A 172 -32.48 20.15 -12.63
CA ALA A 172 -33.75 20.40 -13.31
C ALA A 172 -34.85 21.07 -12.46
N ASN A 173 -34.86 20.83 -11.12
CA ASN A 173 -35.91 21.34 -10.22
C ASN A 173 -35.37 22.24 -9.09
N LEU A 174 -34.05 22.40 -8.96
CA LEU A 174 -33.43 23.04 -7.79
C LEU A 174 -32.54 24.22 -8.17
N ASN A 175 -32.19 24.37 -9.44
CA ASN A 175 -31.25 25.38 -9.84
C ASN A 175 -31.77 26.81 -9.58
N SER A 176 -30.90 27.56 -8.92
CA SER A 176 -31.05 29.00 -8.69
C SER A 176 -29.66 29.61 -8.51
N PRO A 177 -29.49 30.92 -8.61
CA PRO A 177 -28.21 31.57 -8.34
C PRO A 177 -27.62 31.19 -6.95
N LEU A 178 -28.46 31.22 -5.90
CA LEU A 178 -28.06 30.86 -4.55
C LEU A 178 -27.66 29.39 -4.45
N TYR A 179 -28.44 28.49 -5.05
CA TYR A 179 -28.13 27.05 -5.06
C TYR A 179 -26.83 26.75 -5.80
N CYS A 180 -26.59 27.40 -6.93
CA CYS A 180 -25.34 27.25 -7.70
C CYS A 180 -24.15 27.88 -6.94
N LEU A 181 -24.34 29.01 -6.29
CA LEU A 181 -23.34 29.64 -5.42
C LEU A 181 -22.91 28.69 -4.31
N ASP A 182 -23.86 28.06 -3.61
CA ASP A 182 -23.58 27.11 -2.56
C ASP A 182 -22.75 25.90 -3.07
N ILE A 183 -23.11 25.38 -4.24
CA ILE A 183 -22.35 24.29 -4.88
C ILE A 183 -20.92 24.74 -5.19
N CYS A 184 -20.74 25.94 -5.77
CA CYS A 184 -19.43 26.43 -6.14
C CYS A 184 -18.56 26.79 -4.92
N VAL A 185 -19.18 27.31 -3.84
CA VAL A 185 -18.52 27.51 -2.54
C VAL A 185 -18.07 26.17 -1.97
N GLN A 186 -18.94 25.16 -1.94
CA GLN A 186 -18.62 23.82 -1.46
C GLN A 186 -17.50 23.19 -2.28
N ALA A 187 -17.51 23.40 -3.59
CA ALA A 187 -16.47 22.91 -4.49
C ALA A 187 -15.19 23.79 -4.48
N GLY A 188 -15.21 24.93 -3.81
CA GLY A 188 -14.06 25.82 -3.63
C GLY A 188 -13.73 26.72 -4.81
N PHE A 189 -14.75 27.09 -5.60
CA PHE A 189 -14.54 27.95 -6.76
C PHE A 189 -14.94 29.39 -6.49
N PRO A 190 -14.15 30.38 -6.94
CA PRO A 190 -14.46 31.80 -6.75
C PRO A 190 -15.63 32.33 -7.61
N TYR A 191 -15.99 31.62 -8.69
CA TYR A 191 -17.06 32.04 -9.58
C TYR A 191 -18.11 30.95 -9.76
N ALA A 192 -19.40 31.33 -9.72
CA ALA A 192 -20.56 30.51 -10.00
C ALA A 192 -21.32 31.05 -11.20
N GLY A 193 -21.76 30.18 -12.09
CA GLY A 193 -22.52 30.58 -13.28
C GLY A 193 -23.77 29.73 -13.46
N VAL A 194 -24.92 30.38 -13.72
CA VAL A 194 -26.17 29.69 -14.04
C VAL A 194 -26.52 29.90 -15.51
N GLN A 195 -26.89 28.83 -16.19
CA GLN A 195 -27.15 28.81 -17.62
C GLN A 195 -28.30 27.88 -17.94
N TYR A 196 -29.03 28.18 -19.02
CA TYR A 196 -30.14 27.38 -19.57
C TYR A 196 -31.19 26.94 -18.52
N GLY A 197 -31.47 27.81 -17.56
CA GLY A 197 -32.38 27.54 -16.47
C GLY A 197 -31.84 26.53 -15.46
N THR A 198 -31.44 25.34 -15.88
CA THR A 198 -31.14 24.17 -15.04
C THR A 198 -29.66 23.91 -14.81
N GLU A 199 -28.78 24.55 -15.52
CA GLU A 199 -27.32 24.28 -15.50
C GLU A 199 -26.61 25.21 -14.53
N CYS A 200 -25.72 24.63 -13.74
CA CYS A 200 -24.81 25.31 -12.85
C CYS A 200 -23.36 25.02 -13.25
N PHE A 201 -22.56 26.05 -13.35
CA PHE A 201 -21.14 26.01 -13.67
C PHE A 201 -20.34 26.67 -12.56
N CYS A 202 -19.13 26.17 -12.32
CA CYS A 202 -18.17 26.84 -11.45
C CYS A 202 -16.83 27.04 -12.17
N GLY A 203 -16.13 28.12 -11.88
CA GLY A 203 -14.86 28.47 -12.50
C GLY A 203 -13.83 29.03 -11.54
N GLU A 204 -12.58 28.92 -11.95
CA GLU A 204 -11.44 29.42 -11.19
C GLU A 204 -11.08 30.87 -11.56
N GLU A 205 -11.36 31.26 -12.78
CA GLU A 205 -11.01 32.56 -13.35
C GLU A 205 -12.25 33.39 -13.66
N SER A 206 -12.11 34.71 -13.57
CA SER A 206 -13.15 35.63 -14.02
C SER A 206 -13.37 35.50 -15.51
N PRO A 207 -14.62 35.47 -15.98
CA PRO A 207 -14.87 35.52 -17.40
C PRO A 207 -14.24 36.77 -18.05
N PRO A 208 -13.73 36.66 -19.27
CA PRO A 208 -13.15 37.80 -19.98
C PRO A 208 -14.22 38.84 -20.28
N GLU A 209 -13.91 40.14 -20.05
CA GLU A 209 -14.81 41.26 -20.35
C GLU A 209 -15.29 41.28 -21.81
N THR A 210 -14.49 40.74 -22.72
CA THR A 210 -14.84 40.60 -24.15
C THR A 210 -16.06 39.71 -24.44
N SER A 211 -16.37 38.80 -23.50
CA SER A 211 -17.54 37.91 -23.60
C SER A 211 -18.79 38.46 -22.86
N LYS A 212 -18.67 39.65 -22.26
CA LYS A 212 -19.79 40.28 -21.55
C LYS A 212 -20.84 40.79 -22.50
N ILE A 213 -22.08 40.49 -22.26
CA ILE A 213 -23.24 40.89 -23.05
C ILE A 213 -24.31 41.55 -22.17
N PRO A 214 -25.28 42.25 -22.73
CA PRO A 214 -26.33 42.87 -21.95
C PRO A 214 -27.10 41.85 -21.10
N ASP A 215 -27.41 42.21 -19.83
CA ASP A 215 -28.08 41.33 -18.87
C ASP A 215 -29.43 40.78 -19.36
N LYS A 216 -30.08 41.48 -20.27
CA LYS A 216 -31.31 41.03 -20.92
C LYS A 216 -31.19 39.74 -21.73
N SER A 217 -29.96 39.34 -22.07
CA SER A 217 -29.69 38.11 -22.82
C SER A 217 -29.71 36.86 -21.91
N CYS A 218 -29.79 37.05 -20.59
CA CYS A 218 -29.86 35.97 -19.58
C CYS A 218 -31.27 36.03 -18.92
N ASP A 219 -32.31 35.64 -19.63
CA ASP A 219 -33.73 35.85 -19.25
C ASP A 219 -34.49 34.60 -18.82
N MET A 220 -33.87 33.41 -18.94
CA MET A 220 -34.53 32.15 -18.54
C MET A 220 -34.79 32.08 -17.05
N LYS A 221 -36.00 31.70 -16.67
CA LYS A 221 -36.38 31.55 -15.26
C LYS A 221 -35.69 30.36 -14.61
N CYS A 222 -35.32 30.51 -13.32
CA CYS A 222 -34.75 29.44 -12.52
C CYS A 222 -35.82 28.47 -12.05
N PRO A 223 -35.67 27.16 -12.18
CA PRO A 223 -36.64 26.19 -11.66
C PRO A 223 -36.70 26.13 -10.13
N GLY A 224 -35.63 26.49 -9.43
CA GLY A 224 -35.59 26.55 -7.96
C GLY A 224 -36.12 27.86 -7.36
N ASP A 225 -36.16 28.95 -8.16
CA ASP A 225 -36.71 30.24 -7.76
C ASP A 225 -37.22 31.02 -9.01
N ASN A 226 -38.51 30.98 -9.24
CA ASN A 226 -39.12 31.61 -10.41
C ASN A 226 -39.01 33.16 -10.46
N ASN A 227 -38.62 33.80 -9.36
CA ASN A 227 -38.38 35.23 -9.30
C ASN A 227 -36.99 35.63 -9.86
N GLN A 228 -36.07 34.66 -10.03
CA GLN A 228 -34.74 34.89 -10.50
C GLN A 228 -34.55 34.34 -11.92
N VAL A 229 -33.45 34.77 -12.54
CA VAL A 229 -33.05 34.33 -13.89
C VAL A 229 -31.78 33.49 -13.82
N CYS A 230 -31.76 32.40 -14.59
CA CYS A 230 -30.68 31.44 -14.67
C CYS A 230 -30.10 31.36 -16.09
N GLY A 231 -29.59 32.48 -16.56
CA GLY A 231 -28.93 32.55 -17.86
C GLY A 231 -29.89 32.41 -19.03
N GLY A 232 -29.43 31.99 -20.17
CA GLY A 232 -30.20 31.73 -21.40
C GLY A 232 -29.48 30.65 -22.24
N TYR A 233 -29.84 30.54 -23.51
CA TYR A 233 -29.24 29.63 -24.44
C TYR A 233 -27.81 30.10 -24.82
N PHE A 234 -26.79 29.41 -24.33
CA PHE A 234 -25.36 29.79 -24.38
C PHE A 234 -25.09 31.19 -23.80
N THR A 235 -25.89 31.63 -22.81
CA THR A 235 -25.61 32.83 -22.06
C THR A 235 -25.69 32.52 -20.56
N MET A 236 -24.71 33.01 -19.80
CA MET A 236 -24.48 32.64 -18.42
C MET A 236 -24.52 33.86 -17.50
N ASN A 237 -25.39 33.89 -16.50
CA ASN A 237 -25.30 34.83 -15.39
C ASN A 237 -24.17 34.35 -14.44
N VAL A 238 -23.16 35.19 -14.23
CA VAL A 238 -22.01 34.88 -13.39
C VAL A 238 -22.02 35.70 -12.11
N TYR A 239 -21.69 35.02 -11.03
CA TYR A 239 -21.66 35.51 -9.64
C TYR A 239 -20.34 35.21 -8.99
N GLU A 240 -19.91 36.08 -8.07
CA GLU A 240 -18.79 35.82 -7.19
C GLU A 240 -19.21 35.06 -5.95
N THR A 241 -18.46 34.05 -5.58
CA THR A 241 -18.70 33.23 -4.38
C THR A 241 -18.13 33.85 -3.10
N GLY A 242 -17.32 34.91 -3.21
CA GLY A 242 -16.62 35.49 -2.07
C GLY A 242 -15.42 34.68 -1.58
N LEU A 243 -15.11 33.55 -2.23
CA LEU A 243 -13.89 32.80 -2.01
C LEU A 243 -12.74 33.46 -2.77
N HIS A 244 -11.64 33.66 -2.09
CA HIS A 244 -10.37 34.00 -2.72
C HIS A 244 -9.56 32.72 -2.95
N LYS A 245 -9.23 32.41 -4.20
CA LYS A 245 -8.27 31.37 -4.50
C LYS A 245 -6.89 31.99 -4.51
N PHE A 246 -6.06 31.59 -3.55
CA PHE A 246 -4.65 31.95 -3.61
C PHE A 246 -3.96 31.19 -4.75
N ILE A 247 -3.43 31.93 -5.71
CA ILE A 247 -2.49 31.38 -6.68
C ILE A 247 -1.11 31.51 -6.03
N PRO A 248 -0.44 30.39 -5.74
CA PRO A 248 0.88 30.46 -5.11
C PRO A 248 1.84 31.25 -5.97
N GLN A 249 2.56 32.17 -5.34
CA GLN A 249 3.57 32.99 -6.02
C GLN A 249 4.75 32.09 -6.41
N THR A 250 5.20 32.21 -7.66
CA THR A 250 6.45 31.61 -8.10
C THR A 250 7.52 32.68 -7.93
N PRO A 251 8.57 32.44 -7.12
CA PRO A 251 9.60 33.44 -6.93
C PRO A 251 10.31 33.72 -8.26
N GLU A 252 10.29 34.96 -8.71
CA GLU A 252 11.00 35.41 -9.93
C GLU A 252 12.49 35.61 -9.67
N THR A 253 12.90 35.82 -8.39
CA THR A 253 14.29 36.06 -7.99
C THR A 253 14.56 35.60 -6.58
N LYS A 254 15.84 35.35 -6.25
CA LYS A 254 16.31 35.00 -4.90
C LYS A 254 15.81 36.02 -3.86
N ASN A 255 15.24 35.51 -2.77
CA ASN A 255 14.75 36.33 -1.67
C ASN A 255 15.80 37.34 -1.18
N GLN A 256 15.46 38.60 -1.25
CA GLN A 256 16.31 39.69 -0.76
C GLN A 256 16.26 39.87 0.77
N ASP A 257 15.30 39.25 1.47
CA ASP A 257 15.04 39.48 2.90
C ASP A 257 15.90 38.64 3.88
N GLY A 258 16.80 37.79 3.39
CA GLY A 258 17.82 37.09 4.21
C GLY A 258 17.32 36.17 5.32
N LYS A 259 16.01 36.06 5.58
CA LYS A 259 15.45 35.10 6.55
C LYS A 259 15.21 33.75 5.90
N SER A 260 16.07 32.80 6.23
CA SER A 260 15.91 31.40 5.86
C SER A 260 14.62 30.83 6.45
N ILE A 261 13.80 30.18 5.60
CA ILE A 261 12.60 29.48 6.06
C ILE A 261 12.97 28.22 6.86
N ARG A 262 12.18 27.90 7.87
CA ARG A 262 12.38 26.72 8.73
C ARG A 262 11.24 25.74 8.55
N ILE A 263 11.57 24.50 8.22
CA ILE A 263 10.60 23.43 7.92
C ILE A 263 10.75 22.35 8.98
N VAL A 264 9.63 21.87 9.51
CA VAL A 264 9.55 20.60 10.23
C VAL A 264 9.17 19.51 9.21
N PHE A 265 10.09 18.60 8.93
CA PHE A 265 9.78 17.37 8.22
C PHE A 265 9.26 16.35 9.24
N LEU A 266 7.94 16.11 9.22
CA LEU A 266 7.29 15.09 10.05
C LEU A 266 7.35 13.77 9.32
N LEU A 267 8.31 12.92 9.68
CA LEU A 267 8.48 11.60 9.09
C LEU A 267 7.60 10.57 9.83
N THR A 268 6.72 9.89 9.12
CA THR A 268 5.89 8.81 9.66
C THR A 268 6.31 7.50 9.03
N LEU A 269 7.05 6.69 9.81
CA LEU A 269 7.75 5.51 9.33
C LEU A 269 7.10 4.22 9.79
N ASN A 270 6.93 3.29 8.86
CA ASN A 270 6.36 1.98 9.13
C ASN A 270 7.05 0.91 8.28
N GLY A 271 8.10 0.31 8.80
CA GLY A 271 8.87 -0.72 8.09
C GLY A 271 10.30 -0.82 8.57
N ARG A 272 11.14 -1.44 7.77
CA ARG A 272 12.54 -1.72 8.09
C ARG A 272 13.52 -1.10 7.08
N ALA A 273 13.06 -0.15 6.27
CA ALA A 273 13.85 0.45 5.19
C ALA A 273 14.78 1.58 5.70
N LEU A 274 15.64 1.26 6.69
CA LEU A 274 16.57 2.20 7.33
C LEU A 274 17.38 3.01 6.30
N ARG A 275 17.90 2.32 5.30
CA ARG A 275 18.74 2.92 4.28
C ARG A 275 18.01 3.96 3.45
N GLN A 276 16.73 3.73 3.15
CA GLN A 276 15.89 4.72 2.45
C GLN A 276 15.60 5.95 3.32
N VAL A 277 15.39 5.73 4.62
CA VAL A 277 15.22 6.84 5.58
C VAL A 277 16.48 7.71 5.63
N TYR A 278 17.67 7.08 5.67
CA TYR A 278 18.93 7.82 5.61
C TYR A 278 19.08 8.62 4.30
N ARG A 279 18.70 8.06 3.15
CA ARG A 279 18.71 8.77 1.87
C ARG A 279 17.78 9.98 1.90
N LEU A 280 16.57 9.82 2.39
CA LEU A 280 15.59 10.90 2.51
C LEU A 280 16.09 12.02 3.43
N ILE A 281 16.57 11.66 4.62
CA ILE A 281 17.14 12.63 5.56
C ILE A 281 18.35 13.34 4.93
N ASN A 282 19.28 12.60 4.35
CA ASN A 282 20.47 13.17 3.72
C ASN A 282 20.13 14.20 2.64
N THR A 283 19.11 13.95 1.85
CA THR A 283 18.67 14.83 0.75
C THR A 283 18.00 16.11 1.27
N LEU A 284 17.31 16.05 2.41
CA LEU A 284 16.55 17.17 2.98
C LEU A 284 17.27 17.88 4.12
N TYR A 285 18.43 17.37 4.58
CA TYR A 285 19.08 17.88 5.78
C TYR A 285 19.63 19.30 5.60
N ARG A 286 19.22 20.18 6.50
CA ARG A 286 19.81 21.49 6.77
C ARG A 286 19.78 21.74 8.28
N LYS A 287 20.73 22.46 8.81
CA LYS A 287 20.80 22.78 10.24
C LYS A 287 19.59 23.59 10.75
N ASN A 288 18.99 24.38 9.90
CA ASN A 288 17.83 25.23 10.23
C ASN A 288 16.49 24.52 10.10
N HIS A 289 16.44 23.31 9.53
CA HIS A 289 15.23 22.47 9.45
C HIS A 289 15.18 21.50 10.61
N TYR A 290 13.99 21.05 10.95
CA TYR A 290 13.75 20.05 11.97
C TYR A 290 13.23 18.75 11.37
N PHE A 291 13.62 17.63 11.97
CA PHE A 291 13.11 16.31 11.64
C PHE A 291 12.45 15.73 12.87
N TYR A 292 11.13 15.63 12.85
CA TYR A 292 10.36 14.94 13.87
C TYR A 292 9.92 13.58 13.34
N ILE A 293 10.39 12.50 13.97
CA ILE A 293 10.28 11.15 13.39
C ILE A 293 9.41 10.27 14.29
N HIS A 294 8.23 9.92 13.79
CA HIS A 294 7.39 8.87 14.40
C HIS A 294 7.71 7.54 13.75
N ILE A 295 8.00 6.52 14.55
CA ILE A 295 8.24 5.15 14.11
C ILE A 295 7.14 4.28 14.71
N ASP A 296 6.44 3.49 13.87
CA ASP A 296 5.38 2.59 14.32
C ASP A 296 5.88 1.73 15.50
N LYS A 297 5.03 1.58 16.53
CA LYS A 297 5.39 0.89 17.77
C LYS A 297 5.90 -0.55 17.55
N ARG A 298 5.50 -1.18 16.45
CA ARG A 298 5.91 -2.55 16.08
C ARG A 298 7.29 -2.63 15.41
N GLN A 299 7.95 -1.49 15.16
CA GLN A 299 9.22 -1.40 14.43
C GLN A 299 10.36 -1.02 15.39
N ASP A 300 10.70 -1.93 16.32
CA ASP A 300 11.75 -1.69 17.31
C ASP A 300 13.14 -1.60 16.67
N TYR A 301 13.42 -2.41 15.65
CA TYR A 301 14.65 -2.33 14.87
C TYR A 301 14.88 -0.90 14.35
N LEU A 302 13.94 -0.34 13.61
CA LEU A 302 14.10 0.99 13.02
C LEU A 302 14.25 2.07 14.09
N HIS A 303 13.55 1.92 15.22
CA HIS A 303 13.66 2.86 16.34
C HIS A 303 15.06 2.84 17.00
N ARG A 304 15.65 1.64 17.20
CA ARG A 304 17.01 1.52 17.75
C ARG A 304 18.03 2.17 16.82
N GLU A 305 17.97 1.85 15.53
CA GLU A 305 18.91 2.36 14.54
C GLU A 305 18.86 3.89 14.41
N LEU A 306 17.65 4.47 14.35
CA LEU A 306 17.50 5.91 14.22
C LEU A 306 17.77 6.68 15.52
N SER A 307 17.80 6.03 16.69
CA SER A 307 18.15 6.68 17.96
C SER A 307 19.56 7.25 17.96
N SER A 308 20.45 6.71 17.14
CA SER A 308 21.79 7.25 16.96
C SER A 308 21.79 8.63 16.29
N LEU A 309 20.88 8.88 15.36
CA LEU A 309 20.73 10.19 14.70
C LEU A 309 20.24 11.26 15.67
N GLU A 310 19.30 10.94 16.53
CA GLU A 310 18.81 11.88 17.56
C GLU A 310 19.93 12.34 18.50
N LYS A 311 20.86 11.42 18.83
CA LYS A 311 22.04 11.76 19.67
C LYS A 311 23.08 12.62 18.93
N GLN A 312 23.18 12.47 17.62
CA GLN A 312 24.19 13.16 16.81
C GLN A 312 23.71 14.54 16.32
N PHE A 313 22.41 14.69 16.06
CA PHE A 313 21.85 15.88 15.41
C PHE A 313 20.78 16.55 16.30
N PRO A 314 21.02 17.78 16.80
CA PRO A 314 20.10 18.43 17.73
C PRO A 314 18.76 18.84 17.13
N ASN A 315 18.66 18.88 15.79
CA ASN A 315 17.45 19.18 15.03
C ASN A 315 16.71 17.91 14.57
N ILE A 316 17.11 16.73 15.03
CA ILE A 316 16.41 15.46 14.82
C ILE A 316 15.82 14.97 16.15
N ARG A 317 14.54 14.65 16.18
CA ARG A 317 13.83 14.15 17.36
C ARG A 317 12.98 12.94 17.01
N LEU A 318 13.09 11.87 17.79
CA LEU A 318 12.19 10.73 17.72
C LEU A 318 10.96 10.96 18.60
N ALA A 319 9.77 10.60 18.12
CA ALA A 319 8.54 10.71 18.88
C ALA A 319 8.61 9.84 20.14
N PRO A 320 8.42 10.39 21.34
CA PRO A 320 8.48 9.62 22.59
C PRO A 320 7.28 8.67 22.73
N VAL A 321 6.12 9.04 22.16
CA VAL A 321 4.93 8.20 22.12
C VAL A 321 4.80 7.57 20.73
N ARG A 322 4.91 6.26 20.67
CA ARG A 322 4.80 5.50 19.45
C ARG A 322 3.43 4.83 19.35
N PHE A 323 2.76 5.02 18.23
CA PHE A 323 1.47 4.42 17.92
C PHE A 323 1.65 3.18 17.04
N SER A 324 0.80 2.17 17.24
CA SER A 324 0.63 1.10 16.27
C SER A 324 -0.45 1.52 15.29
N THR A 325 -0.06 1.94 14.10
CA THR A 325 -0.99 2.43 13.08
C THR A 325 -1.26 1.38 12.03
N ILE A 326 -2.45 1.40 11.46
CA ILE A 326 -2.81 0.54 10.33
C ILE A 326 -3.19 1.39 9.13
N TRP A 327 -3.05 0.83 7.93
CA TRP A 327 -3.50 1.52 6.72
C TRP A 327 -4.99 1.85 6.83
N GLY A 328 -5.32 3.10 6.64
CA GLY A 328 -6.70 3.61 6.75
C GLY A 328 -7.23 3.78 8.16
N GLY A 329 -6.45 3.47 9.19
CA GLY A 329 -6.87 3.53 10.58
C GLY A 329 -7.12 4.94 11.10
N ALA A 330 -8.03 5.06 12.07
CA ALA A 330 -8.31 6.31 12.77
C ALA A 330 -7.11 6.80 13.59
N SER A 331 -6.28 5.86 14.06
CA SER A 331 -5.02 6.10 14.78
C SER A 331 -4.01 6.94 14.00
N LEU A 332 -4.06 6.96 12.65
CA LEU A 332 -3.16 7.78 11.82
C LEU A 332 -3.32 9.28 12.09
N LEU A 333 -4.56 9.77 12.16
CA LEU A 333 -4.80 11.18 12.47
C LEU A 333 -4.38 11.51 13.90
N LYS A 334 -4.74 10.65 14.86
CA LYS A 334 -4.36 10.83 16.27
C LYS A 334 -2.85 10.90 16.44
N MET A 335 -2.12 10.04 15.73
CA MET A 335 -0.65 10.04 15.72
C MET A 335 -0.10 11.34 15.15
N LEU A 336 -0.60 11.83 13.99
CA LEU A 336 -0.16 13.08 13.39
C LEU A 336 -0.38 14.28 14.33
N LEU A 337 -1.58 14.39 14.93
CA LEU A 337 -1.92 15.46 15.86
C LEU A 337 -1.05 15.40 17.14
N ASN A 338 -0.78 14.20 17.67
CA ASN A 338 0.12 14.05 18.80
C ASN A 338 1.55 14.50 18.48
N CYS A 339 2.08 14.11 17.31
CA CYS A 339 3.40 14.58 16.86
C CYS A 339 3.45 16.11 16.69
N MET A 340 2.38 16.70 16.13
CA MET A 340 2.28 18.16 15.98
C MET A 340 2.22 18.87 17.32
N LYS A 341 1.53 18.31 18.31
CA LYS A 341 1.52 18.81 19.66
C LYS A 341 2.91 18.79 20.29
N ASP A 342 3.61 17.67 20.17
CA ASP A 342 4.92 17.49 20.80
C ASP A 342 5.95 18.51 20.32
N PHE A 343 6.06 18.80 19.00
CA PHE A 343 7.03 19.81 18.56
C PHE A 343 6.59 21.26 18.82
N ILE A 344 5.30 21.51 19.02
CA ILE A 344 4.84 22.81 19.59
C ILE A 344 5.29 22.90 21.05
N ASP A 345 5.08 21.87 21.85
CA ASP A 345 5.46 21.81 23.26
C ASP A 345 6.99 21.91 23.46
N LEU A 346 7.79 21.45 22.48
CA LEU A 346 9.24 21.60 22.43
C LEU A 346 9.67 23.05 22.17
N GLY A 347 8.76 23.94 21.82
CA GLY A 347 9.04 25.33 21.53
C GLY A 347 9.86 25.55 20.24
N TRP A 348 9.79 24.66 19.30
CA TRP A 348 10.45 24.83 18.02
C TRP A 348 9.84 26.00 17.25
N GLU A 349 10.71 26.82 16.69
CA GLU A 349 10.29 27.92 15.82
C GLU A 349 10.39 27.48 14.38
N TRP A 350 9.28 27.37 13.69
CA TRP A 350 9.17 26.85 12.32
C TRP A 350 8.13 27.63 11.51
N ASP A 351 8.19 27.51 10.19
CA ASP A 351 7.31 28.21 9.25
C ASP A 351 6.33 27.24 8.56
N TYR A 352 6.73 25.98 8.37
CA TYR A 352 5.90 24.93 7.81
C TYR A 352 6.18 23.57 8.46
N VAL A 353 5.14 22.76 8.59
CA VAL A 353 5.27 21.31 8.77
C VAL A 353 4.86 20.60 7.50
N ILE A 354 5.70 19.66 7.03
CA ILE A 354 5.44 18.79 5.88
C ILE A 354 5.51 17.36 6.35
N ASN A 355 4.42 16.59 6.21
CA ASN A 355 4.46 15.16 6.54
C ASN A 355 4.96 14.33 5.35
N LEU A 356 5.84 13.36 5.64
CA LEU A 356 6.44 12.44 4.69
C LEU A 356 6.50 11.04 5.27
N SER A 357 6.60 10.03 4.42
CA SER A 357 6.92 8.64 4.79
C SER A 357 8.26 8.22 4.18
N GLU A 358 8.71 7.01 4.50
CA GLU A 358 9.91 6.42 3.90
C GLU A 358 9.80 6.22 2.38
N SER A 359 8.59 6.22 1.83
CA SER A 359 8.37 6.07 0.38
C SER A 359 8.12 7.37 -0.36
N ASP A 360 8.21 8.52 0.32
CA ASP A 360 8.23 9.83 -0.32
C ASP A 360 9.67 10.26 -0.61
N PHE A 361 9.88 10.97 -1.73
CA PHE A 361 11.19 11.48 -2.08
C PHE A 361 11.10 12.84 -2.77
N PRO A 362 12.05 13.78 -2.52
CA PRO A 362 12.08 15.06 -3.20
C PRO A 362 12.42 14.89 -4.68
N ILE A 363 11.76 15.65 -5.54
CA ILE A 363 11.97 15.68 -7.00
C ILE A 363 12.43 17.06 -7.50
N LYS A 364 12.64 17.98 -6.59
CA LYS A 364 13.27 19.28 -6.78
C LYS A 364 14.25 19.52 -5.66
N SER A 365 15.18 20.45 -5.87
CA SER A 365 16.16 20.82 -4.85
C SER A 365 15.48 21.41 -3.59
N LEU A 366 16.14 21.25 -2.45
CA LEU A 366 15.65 21.82 -1.20
C LEU A 366 15.62 23.35 -1.27
N GLU A 367 16.55 23.96 -1.99
CA GLU A 367 16.60 25.44 -2.21
C GLU A 367 15.37 25.93 -2.96
N GLU A 368 14.90 25.19 -3.99
CA GLU A 368 13.67 25.54 -4.70
C GLU A 368 12.43 25.46 -3.79
N LEU A 369 12.37 24.43 -2.92
CA LEU A 369 11.30 24.30 -1.93
C LEU A 369 11.33 25.45 -0.92
N GLU A 370 12.50 25.77 -0.37
CA GLU A 370 12.69 26.87 0.58
C GLU A 370 12.26 28.22 -0.01
N ASN A 371 12.67 28.51 -1.24
CA ASN A 371 12.30 29.76 -1.95
C ASN A 371 10.79 29.83 -2.20
N PHE A 372 10.18 28.72 -2.66
CA PHE A 372 8.74 28.68 -2.89
C PHE A 372 7.93 28.89 -1.62
N LEU A 373 8.26 28.18 -0.54
CA LEU A 373 7.55 28.31 0.73
C LEU A 373 7.78 29.68 1.40
N SER A 374 8.96 30.25 1.22
CA SER A 374 9.26 31.60 1.73
C SER A 374 8.38 32.67 1.07
N ALA A 375 8.15 32.58 -0.23
CA ALA A 375 7.26 33.48 -0.97
C ALA A 375 5.77 33.30 -0.59
N ASN A 376 5.41 32.18 0.05
CA ASN A 376 4.04 31.78 0.34
C ASN A 376 3.77 31.54 1.84
N LYS A 377 4.49 32.27 2.74
CA LYS A 377 4.32 32.12 4.20
C LYS A 377 2.87 32.31 4.64
N GLY A 378 2.44 31.47 5.59
CA GLY A 378 1.10 31.52 6.19
C GLY A 378 0.00 30.82 5.36
N LEU A 379 0.29 30.37 4.12
CA LEU A 379 -0.64 29.58 3.35
C LEU A 379 -0.59 28.10 3.76
N ASN A 380 -1.68 27.38 3.56
CA ASN A 380 -1.80 25.96 3.88
C ASN A 380 -2.04 25.17 2.58
N PHE A 381 -1.12 24.27 2.28
CA PHE A 381 -1.12 23.47 1.06
C PHE A 381 -1.77 22.12 1.33
N VAL A 382 -2.98 21.95 0.83
CA VAL A 382 -3.80 20.75 1.01
C VAL A 382 -4.52 20.44 -0.31
N LYS A 383 -4.35 19.23 -0.85
CA LYS A 383 -4.95 18.86 -2.13
C LYS A 383 -6.32 18.25 -1.96
N SER A 384 -7.36 18.92 -2.44
CA SER A 384 -8.73 18.43 -2.46
C SER A 384 -9.04 17.60 -3.72
N HIS A 385 -10.01 16.69 -3.63
CA HIS A 385 -10.63 16.04 -4.79
C HIS A 385 -11.61 16.96 -5.56
N GLY A 386 -12.02 18.05 -5.00
CA GLY A 386 -12.55 19.31 -5.53
C GLY A 386 -13.87 19.26 -6.31
N ARG A 387 -14.15 18.22 -7.10
CA ARG A 387 -15.20 18.34 -8.13
C ARG A 387 -16.53 17.68 -7.82
N GLU A 388 -16.57 16.70 -6.93
CA GLU A 388 -17.78 15.92 -6.63
C GLU A 388 -17.80 15.50 -5.15
N VAL A 389 -18.09 16.44 -4.26
CA VAL A 389 -18.05 16.22 -2.81
C VAL A 389 -18.95 15.04 -2.39
N GLN A 390 -20.15 14.91 -2.95
CA GLN A 390 -21.07 13.83 -2.62
C GLN A 390 -20.54 12.46 -3.08
N ARG A 391 -19.94 12.41 -4.25
CA ARG A 391 -19.28 11.19 -4.75
C ARG A 391 -18.03 10.86 -3.92
N PHE A 392 -17.27 11.87 -3.53
CA PHE A 392 -16.13 11.73 -2.64
C PHE A 392 -16.57 11.16 -1.28
N ILE A 393 -17.59 11.72 -0.63
CA ILE A 393 -18.12 11.25 0.64
C ILE A 393 -18.44 9.75 0.58
N LYS A 394 -19.18 9.31 -0.44
CA LYS A 394 -19.55 7.89 -0.61
C LYS A 394 -18.33 7.01 -0.92
N LYS A 395 -17.43 7.48 -1.78
CA LYS A 395 -16.26 6.73 -2.20
C LYS A 395 -15.26 6.53 -1.06
N GLN A 396 -15.12 7.49 -0.15
CA GLN A 396 -14.26 7.38 1.03
C GLN A 396 -14.98 6.80 2.25
N GLY A 397 -16.27 6.50 2.14
CA GLY A 397 -17.06 5.96 3.25
C GLY A 397 -17.22 6.92 4.41
N LEU A 398 -17.23 8.23 4.17
CA LEU A 398 -17.43 9.24 5.21
C LEU A 398 -18.84 9.21 5.80
N ASP A 399 -19.81 8.67 5.05
CA ASP A 399 -21.18 8.37 5.48
C ASP A 399 -21.29 7.08 6.30
N LYS A 400 -20.17 6.41 6.56
CA LYS A 400 -20.09 5.18 7.35
C LYS A 400 -19.34 5.43 8.66
N THR A 401 -19.63 4.59 9.65
CA THR A 401 -18.91 4.57 10.92
C THR A 401 -17.94 3.39 10.93
N PHE A 402 -16.73 3.67 11.29
CA PHE A 402 -15.68 2.68 11.48
C PHE A 402 -15.16 2.68 12.91
N LEU A 403 -14.72 1.54 13.39
CA LEU A 403 -14.08 1.39 14.70
C LEU A 403 -12.76 0.63 14.53
N GLU A 404 -11.68 1.18 15.07
CA GLU A 404 -10.37 0.55 15.06
C GLU A 404 -10.14 -0.26 16.35
N CYS A 405 -10.02 -1.57 16.21
CA CYS A 405 -9.52 -2.48 17.25
C CYS A 405 -8.94 -3.74 16.62
N GLU A 406 -8.06 -4.45 17.34
CA GLU A 406 -7.37 -5.68 16.89
C GLU A 406 -6.59 -5.51 15.58
N THR A 407 -5.98 -4.36 15.33
CA THR A 407 -5.30 -4.04 14.07
C THR A 407 -6.21 -4.09 12.84
N HIS A 408 -7.52 -3.87 13.04
CA HIS A 408 -8.51 -3.83 11.97
C HIS A 408 -9.43 -2.62 12.11
N MET A 409 -9.85 -2.06 10.99
CA MET A 409 -10.83 -0.98 10.90
C MET A 409 -12.18 -1.56 10.51
N TRP A 410 -13.02 -1.82 11.52
CA TRP A 410 -14.33 -2.46 11.38
C TRP A 410 -15.40 -1.48 10.94
N ARG A 411 -16.11 -1.76 9.86
CA ARG A 411 -17.30 -1.00 9.50
C ARG A 411 -18.48 -1.48 10.35
N ILE A 412 -19.08 -0.57 11.15
CA ILE A 412 -20.12 -0.92 12.12
C ILE A 412 -21.49 -0.32 11.82
N GLY A 413 -21.61 0.55 10.81
CA GLY A 413 -22.90 1.09 10.39
C GLY A 413 -22.80 2.37 9.56
N GLU A 414 -23.94 2.98 9.32
CA GLU A 414 -24.07 4.25 8.60
C GLU A 414 -24.16 5.41 9.59
N ARG A 415 -23.79 6.60 9.13
CA ARG A 415 -23.97 7.86 9.87
C ARG A 415 -24.41 8.98 8.95
N LYS A 416 -25.05 9.98 9.56
CA LYS A 416 -25.31 11.27 8.91
C LYS A 416 -24.19 12.22 9.26
N LEU A 417 -23.70 12.96 8.28
CA LEU A 417 -22.73 14.02 8.48
C LEU A 417 -23.46 15.28 9.01
N PRO A 418 -22.81 16.12 9.85
CA PRO A 418 -23.43 17.31 10.41
C PRO A 418 -23.79 18.32 9.33
N ARG A 419 -24.84 19.08 9.58
CA ARG A 419 -25.21 20.25 8.76
C ARG A 419 -24.39 21.46 9.17
N GLY A 420 -24.40 22.50 8.35
CA GLY A 420 -23.75 23.79 8.63
C GLY A 420 -22.27 23.86 8.25
N ILE A 421 -21.64 22.73 7.91
CA ILE A 421 -20.24 22.67 7.48
C ILE A 421 -20.08 22.00 6.11
N THR A 422 -18.97 22.35 5.46
CA THR A 422 -18.53 21.70 4.21
C THR A 422 -17.55 20.59 4.55
N ILE A 423 -17.91 19.34 4.26
CA ILE A 423 -16.99 18.21 4.34
C ILE A 423 -16.15 18.19 3.06
N ASP A 424 -14.84 18.21 3.20
CA ASP A 424 -13.89 18.16 2.10
C ASP A 424 -12.80 17.11 2.37
N GLY A 425 -12.10 16.68 1.33
CA GLY A 425 -11.01 15.75 1.46
C GLY A 425 -10.27 15.49 0.16
N GLY A 426 -9.14 14.83 0.29
CA GLY A 426 -8.25 14.55 -0.85
C GLY A 426 -7.02 13.76 -0.46
N SER A 427 -5.88 14.42 -0.42
CA SER A 427 -4.61 13.80 -0.04
C SER A 427 -4.34 13.96 1.45
N ASP A 428 -3.74 12.97 2.07
CA ASP A 428 -3.22 12.99 3.45
C ASP A 428 -1.84 13.65 3.57
N TRP A 429 -1.23 14.01 2.44
CA TRP A 429 0.03 14.77 2.39
C TRP A 429 -0.27 16.25 2.38
N VAL A 430 0.32 16.99 3.32
CA VAL A 430 0.00 18.38 3.56
C VAL A 430 1.26 19.19 3.87
N ALA A 431 1.21 20.51 3.63
CA ALA A 431 2.18 21.48 4.18
C ALA A 431 1.40 22.58 4.88
N LEU A 432 1.54 22.66 6.21
CA LEU A 432 0.68 23.47 7.07
C LEU A 432 1.49 24.56 7.80
N SER A 433 0.86 25.72 7.98
CA SER A 433 1.40 26.86 8.73
C SER A 433 1.29 26.65 10.25
N PRO A 434 2.17 27.30 11.05
CA PRO A 434 2.15 27.18 12.51
C PRO A 434 0.83 27.61 13.14
N ASP A 435 0.26 28.72 12.66
CA ASP A 435 -0.99 29.27 13.20
C ASP A 435 -2.17 28.31 13.03
N PHE A 436 -2.22 27.65 11.88
CA PHE A 436 -3.26 26.66 11.60
C PHE A 436 -3.09 25.38 12.45
N VAL A 437 -1.86 24.91 12.58
CA VAL A 437 -1.56 23.74 13.43
C VAL A 437 -1.86 24.04 14.90
N SER A 438 -1.43 25.20 15.41
CA SER A 438 -1.72 25.63 16.79
C SER A 438 -3.23 25.71 17.04
N TYR A 439 -4.00 26.27 16.09
CA TYR A 439 -5.46 26.30 16.16
C TYR A 439 -6.08 24.93 16.31
N ILE A 440 -5.60 23.94 15.53
CA ILE A 440 -6.10 22.56 15.59
C ILE A 440 -5.73 21.93 16.95
N ILE A 441 -4.49 22.06 17.37
CA ILE A 441 -3.99 21.43 18.61
C ILE A 441 -4.63 22.02 19.87
N GLU A 442 -4.92 23.31 19.89
CA GLU A 442 -5.66 23.91 20.99
C GLU A 442 -7.07 23.33 21.17
N GLY A 443 -7.75 22.95 20.08
CA GLY A 443 -9.00 22.19 20.09
C GLY A 443 -10.18 22.82 20.83
N LYS A 444 -10.15 24.14 21.11
CA LYS A 444 -11.11 24.81 22.01
C LYS A 444 -12.47 25.05 21.36
N GLN A 445 -12.52 25.13 20.05
CA GLN A 445 -13.71 25.51 19.29
C GLN A 445 -14.67 24.30 19.14
N ASP A 446 -15.98 24.59 19.14
CA ASP A 446 -17.02 23.55 18.99
C ASP A 446 -16.91 22.80 17.67
N LEU A 447 -16.49 23.48 16.59
CA LEU A 447 -16.17 22.84 15.32
C LEU A 447 -15.14 21.72 15.49
N LEU A 448 -14.01 21.99 16.15
CA LEU A 448 -12.92 21.02 16.32
C LEU A 448 -13.34 19.84 17.21
N LYS A 449 -14.04 20.12 18.32
CA LYS A 449 -14.57 19.07 19.21
C LYS A 449 -15.57 18.15 18.47
N GLY A 450 -16.45 18.75 17.65
CA GLY A 450 -17.41 17.98 16.86
C GLY A 450 -16.73 17.15 15.78
N LEU A 451 -15.70 17.70 15.11
CA LEU A 451 -14.93 16.99 14.10
C LEU A 451 -14.06 15.87 14.72
N GLU A 452 -13.52 16.05 15.93
CA GLU A 452 -12.79 14.99 16.64
C GLU A 452 -13.66 13.75 16.81
N ILE A 453 -14.91 13.89 17.29
CA ILE A 453 -15.86 12.78 17.44
C ILE A 453 -16.12 12.08 16.10
N ILE A 454 -16.26 12.85 15.01
CA ILE A 454 -16.52 12.31 13.68
C ILE A 454 -15.29 11.55 13.17
N PHE A 455 -14.12 12.15 13.22
CA PHE A 455 -12.91 11.62 12.61
C PHE A 455 -12.24 10.51 13.41
N GLU A 456 -12.51 10.36 14.72
CA GLU A 456 -12.16 9.19 15.52
C GLU A 456 -12.79 7.89 14.94
N HIS A 457 -13.91 8.03 14.22
CA HIS A 457 -14.66 6.91 13.66
C HIS A 457 -14.74 6.96 12.13
N THR A 458 -13.71 7.51 11.51
CA THR A 458 -13.60 7.70 10.07
C THR A 458 -12.46 6.86 9.50
N LEU A 459 -12.70 6.22 8.35
CA LEU A 459 -11.67 5.59 7.53
C LEU A 459 -10.82 6.67 6.86
N LEU A 460 -9.48 6.50 6.83
CA LEU A 460 -8.54 7.46 6.23
C LEU A 460 -8.79 8.91 6.70
N PRO A 461 -8.85 9.16 8.02
CA PRO A 461 -9.29 10.45 8.54
C PRO A 461 -8.37 11.60 8.12
N ALA A 462 -7.06 11.37 7.97
CA ALA A 462 -6.11 12.38 7.52
C ALA A 462 -6.40 12.89 6.10
N GLU A 463 -7.05 12.07 5.25
CA GLU A 463 -7.46 12.48 3.90
C GLU A 463 -8.64 13.47 3.89
N SER A 464 -9.26 13.77 5.05
CA SER A 464 -10.44 14.63 5.12
C SER A 464 -10.40 15.65 6.26
N PHE A 465 -9.70 15.37 7.36
CA PHE A 465 -9.72 16.22 8.55
C PHE A 465 -9.18 17.63 8.28
N PHE A 466 -7.94 17.75 7.80
CA PHE A 466 -7.30 19.05 7.55
C PHE A 466 -8.07 19.88 6.52
N HIS A 467 -8.58 19.22 5.48
CA HIS A 467 -9.42 19.83 4.44
C HIS A 467 -10.70 20.43 5.04
N THR A 468 -11.42 19.62 5.83
CA THR A 468 -12.67 20.01 6.46
C THR A 468 -12.46 21.16 7.46
N VAL A 469 -11.40 21.10 8.28
CA VAL A 469 -11.06 22.17 9.20
C VAL A 469 -10.72 23.47 8.46
N LEU A 470 -9.88 23.41 7.43
CA LEU A 470 -9.57 24.60 6.60
C LEU A 470 -10.81 25.22 6.01
N ARG A 471 -11.71 24.42 5.42
CA ARG A 471 -12.93 24.93 4.76
C ARG A 471 -13.90 25.63 5.71
N ASN A 472 -13.92 25.26 6.98
CA ASN A 472 -14.92 25.70 7.93
C ASN A 472 -14.39 26.57 9.07
N SER A 473 -13.12 26.95 9.03
CA SER A 473 -12.48 27.79 10.05
C SER A 473 -12.08 29.16 9.51
N LYS A 474 -11.63 30.03 10.42
CA LYS A 474 -11.05 31.33 10.05
C LYS A 474 -9.85 31.26 9.08
N PHE A 475 -9.30 30.06 8.85
CA PHE A 475 -8.17 29.81 7.94
C PHE A 475 -8.59 29.51 6.50
N CYS A 476 -9.88 29.54 6.17
CA CYS A 476 -10.38 29.19 4.83
C CYS A 476 -9.74 30.03 3.71
N ASN A 477 -9.31 31.25 4.02
CA ASN A 477 -8.62 32.10 3.05
C ASN A 477 -7.11 31.82 2.92
N THR A 478 -6.57 30.88 3.66
CA THR A 478 -5.15 30.43 3.54
C THR A 478 -4.99 29.13 2.75
N TYR A 479 -6.09 28.56 2.29
CA TYR A 479 -6.13 27.30 1.59
C TYR A 479 -5.56 27.41 0.17
N VAL A 480 -4.64 26.50 -0.15
CA VAL A 480 -4.10 26.30 -1.50
C VAL A 480 -4.38 24.85 -1.94
N ASP A 481 -5.06 24.67 -3.08
CA ASP A 481 -5.39 23.34 -3.63
C ASP A 481 -4.17 22.67 -4.27
N ASN A 482 -3.17 22.41 -3.48
CA ASN A 482 -1.92 21.74 -3.85
C ASN A 482 -1.32 21.07 -2.60
N ASN A 483 -0.81 19.86 -2.70
CA ASN A 483 -0.14 19.15 -1.60
C ASN A 483 1.37 19.02 -1.81
N LEU A 484 1.93 19.72 -2.79
CA LEU A 484 3.34 19.69 -3.18
C LEU A 484 3.84 18.31 -3.65
N HIS A 485 2.94 17.33 -3.82
CA HIS A 485 3.26 15.95 -4.17
C HIS A 485 2.72 15.55 -5.53
N VAL A 486 3.49 14.73 -6.25
CA VAL A 486 3.01 13.94 -7.38
C VAL A 486 2.93 12.46 -7.00
N THR A 487 1.81 11.82 -7.34
CA THR A 487 1.52 10.44 -6.96
C THR A 487 1.40 9.55 -8.20
N ASN A 488 2.08 8.40 -8.20
CA ASN A 488 2.09 7.46 -9.33
C ASN A 488 0.85 6.57 -9.34
N TRP A 489 -0.29 7.08 -9.80
CA TRP A 489 -1.51 6.31 -9.91
C TRP A 489 -1.57 5.48 -11.19
N LYS A 490 -1.43 4.15 -11.05
CA LYS A 490 -1.75 3.13 -12.06
C LYS A 490 -3.02 2.40 -11.62
N ARG A 491 -4.21 3.01 -11.82
CA ARG A 491 -5.49 2.56 -11.22
C ARG A 491 -5.81 1.08 -11.44
N LYS A 492 -5.48 0.52 -12.61
CA LYS A 492 -5.70 -0.91 -12.91
C LYS A 492 -4.91 -1.84 -11.98
N LEU A 493 -3.77 -1.40 -11.46
CA LEU A 493 -2.90 -2.17 -10.56
C LEU A 493 -3.12 -1.77 -9.09
N GLY A 494 -3.23 -0.48 -8.79
CA GLY A 494 -3.31 0.03 -7.42
C GLY A 494 -4.65 -0.16 -6.71
N CYS A 495 -5.73 -0.51 -7.43
CA CYS A 495 -7.08 -0.68 -6.87
C CYS A 495 -7.49 -2.17 -6.86
N LYS A 496 -6.81 -2.99 -6.08
CA LYS A 496 -7.02 -4.45 -5.96
C LYS A 496 -7.55 -4.89 -4.60
N CYS A 497 -8.14 -3.97 -3.82
CA CYS A 497 -8.70 -4.23 -2.49
C CYS A 497 -7.73 -4.95 -1.53
N GLN A 498 -6.43 -4.72 -1.70
CA GLN A 498 -5.34 -5.42 -1.00
C GLN A 498 -5.32 -5.21 0.53
N TYR A 499 -6.06 -4.21 1.04
CA TYR A 499 -6.12 -3.90 2.47
C TYR A 499 -7.37 -4.46 3.18
N LYS A 500 -8.17 -5.32 2.53
CA LYS A 500 -9.36 -5.92 3.17
C LYS A 500 -9.06 -6.69 4.46
N HIS A 501 -7.84 -7.16 4.61
CA HIS A 501 -7.38 -7.84 5.83
C HIS A 501 -7.21 -6.91 7.04
N VAL A 502 -7.07 -5.59 6.82
CA VAL A 502 -6.97 -4.58 7.90
C VAL A 502 -8.12 -3.56 7.90
N VAL A 503 -8.95 -3.51 6.85
CA VAL A 503 -10.10 -2.60 6.80
C VAL A 503 -11.30 -3.22 6.08
N ASP A 504 -12.50 -2.94 6.54
CA ASP A 504 -13.76 -3.33 5.87
C ASP A 504 -14.11 -2.40 4.71
N TRP A 505 -13.12 -2.13 3.86
CA TRP A 505 -13.25 -1.23 2.72
C TRP A 505 -12.31 -1.62 1.58
N CYS A 506 -12.73 -1.33 0.36
CA CYS A 506 -11.90 -1.57 -0.81
C CYS A 506 -11.18 -0.26 -1.21
N GLY A 507 -9.96 -0.08 -0.71
CA GLY A 507 -9.13 1.08 -0.99
C GLY A 507 -8.18 0.87 -2.17
N CYS A 508 -7.63 1.97 -2.66
CA CYS A 508 -6.57 2.00 -3.66
C CYS A 508 -5.26 2.51 -3.04
N SER A 509 -4.13 2.08 -3.58
CA SER A 509 -2.81 2.59 -3.22
C SER A 509 -2.04 2.95 -4.48
N PRO A 510 -1.25 4.04 -4.49
CA PRO A 510 -0.40 4.38 -5.63
C PRO A 510 0.69 3.33 -5.81
N ASN A 511 1.15 3.21 -7.07
CA ASN A 511 2.27 2.35 -7.43
C ASN A 511 3.60 3.04 -7.17
N ASP A 512 4.65 2.24 -7.04
CA ASP A 512 6.01 2.74 -6.98
C ASP A 512 6.46 3.29 -8.34
N PHE A 513 7.30 4.32 -8.29
CA PHE A 513 7.99 4.80 -9.49
C PHE A 513 9.05 3.81 -9.91
N ARG A 514 9.17 3.62 -11.21
CA ARG A 514 10.23 2.85 -11.86
C ARG A 514 10.90 3.69 -12.92
N THR A 515 12.00 3.22 -13.48
CA THR A 515 12.73 3.93 -14.53
C THR A 515 11.87 4.29 -15.76
N GLU A 516 10.89 3.45 -16.12
CA GLU A 516 9.92 3.75 -17.17
C GLU A 516 8.95 4.90 -16.85
N ASP A 517 8.78 5.24 -15.58
CA ASP A 517 7.92 6.35 -15.15
C ASP A 517 8.65 7.71 -15.14
N TRP A 518 9.92 7.78 -15.59
CA TRP A 518 10.76 8.98 -15.56
C TRP A 518 10.10 10.20 -16.18
N ALA A 519 9.44 10.04 -17.33
CA ALA A 519 8.73 11.12 -18.01
C ALA A 519 7.66 11.80 -17.14
N LYS A 520 7.04 11.06 -16.20
CA LYS A 520 6.06 11.65 -15.26
C LYS A 520 6.74 12.63 -14.29
N ILE A 521 7.96 12.32 -13.86
CA ILE A 521 8.75 13.21 -13.00
C ILE A 521 9.18 14.43 -13.76
N GLN A 522 9.71 14.29 -14.99
CA GLN A 522 10.11 15.40 -15.84
C GLN A 522 8.94 16.36 -16.14
N ASN A 523 7.73 15.85 -16.35
CA ASN A 523 6.54 16.67 -16.59
C ASN A 523 6.10 17.51 -15.38
N THR A 524 6.74 17.36 -14.22
CA THR A 524 6.48 18.18 -13.03
C THR A 524 7.38 19.40 -12.91
N LEU A 525 8.40 19.55 -13.76
CA LEU A 525 9.40 20.62 -13.67
C LEU A 525 8.79 22.02 -13.57
N ASN A 526 7.81 22.31 -14.42
CA ASN A 526 7.13 23.62 -14.46
C ASN A 526 5.93 23.70 -13.51
N ARG A 527 5.74 22.71 -12.64
CA ARG A 527 4.65 22.66 -11.66
C ARG A 527 5.19 22.84 -10.25
N GLN A 528 4.38 23.37 -9.37
CA GLN A 528 4.74 23.58 -7.96
C GLN A 528 4.59 22.29 -7.16
N LEU A 529 5.33 21.25 -7.57
CA LEU A 529 5.39 19.93 -6.96
C LEU A 529 6.84 19.62 -6.60
N PHE A 530 7.10 19.28 -5.36
CA PHE A 530 8.43 19.14 -4.80
C PHE A 530 8.74 17.72 -4.36
N PHE A 531 7.73 16.92 -4.10
CA PHE A 531 7.85 15.53 -3.68
C PHE A 531 7.11 14.59 -4.62
N ALA A 532 7.54 13.34 -4.65
CA ALA A 532 6.83 12.29 -5.36
C ALA A 532 6.73 11.03 -4.52
N ARG A 533 5.74 10.21 -4.82
CA ARG A 533 5.50 8.91 -4.17
C ARG A 533 4.84 7.90 -5.10
N LYS A 534 5.18 6.59 -4.99
CA LYS A 534 6.04 5.99 -3.97
C LYS A 534 7.40 5.67 -4.55
N PHE A 535 8.38 5.63 -3.68
CA PHE A 535 9.72 5.12 -3.97
C PHE A 535 10.09 4.09 -2.92
N GLU A 536 10.19 2.83 -3.32
CA GLU A 536 10.70 1.74 -2.50
C GLU A 536 11.94 1.17 -3.17
N PRO A 537 13.14 1.23 -2.54
CA PRO A 537 14.37 0.71 -3.14
C PRO A 537 14.30 -0.76 -3.48
N ILE A 538 13.49 -1.53 -2.72
CA ILE A 538 13.24 -2.94 -2.99
C ILE A 538 12.53 -3.17 -4.34
N ILE A 539 11.78 -2.17 -4.82
CA ILE A 539 11.10 -2.21 -6.12
C ILE A 539 12.02 -1.76 -7.24
N ASN A 540 12.56 -0.54 -7.12
CA ASN A 540 13.49 0.00 -8.11
C ASN A 540 14.38 1.08 -7.49
N GLN A 541 15.65 0.77 -7.28
CA GLN A 541 16.61 1.69 -6.70
C GLN A 541 17.17 2.68 -7.73
N GLU A 542 17.27 2.26 -8.99
CA GLU A 542 17.81 3.09 -10.07
C GLU A 542 17.03 4.41 -10.23
N ILE A 543 15.68 4.38 -10.14
CA ILE A 543 14.88 5.60 -10.27
C ILE A 543 15.19 6.59 -9.13
N ILE A 544 15.45 6.11 -7.91
CA ILE A 544 15.77 6.98 -6.77
C ILE A 544 17.14 7.65 -7.01
N THR A 545 18.13 6.87 -7.42
CA THR A 545 19.46 7.38 -7.77
C THR A 545 19.41 8.41 -8.91
N ARG A 546 18.58 8.14 -9.92
CA ARG A 546 18.37 9.07 -11.04
C ARG A 546 17.70 10.38 -10.59
N VAL A 547 16.76 10.32 -9.65
CA VAL A 547 16.13 11.50 -9.06
C VAL A 547 17.16 12.32 -8.28
N GLU A 548 17.98 11.67 -7.43
CA GLU A 548 19.04 12.37 -6.68
C GLU A 548 20.02 13.11 -7.60
N GLN A 549 20.49 12.45 -8.66
CA GLN A 549 21.33 13.08 -9.67
C GLN A 549 20.65 14.26 -10.35
N PHE A 550 19.37 14.12 -10.66
CA PHE A 550 18.58 15.14 -11.32
C PHE A 550 18.38 16.41 -10.48
N ILE A 551 18.17 16.26 -9.16
CA ILE A 551 18.03 17.39 -8.23
C ILE A 551 19.37 17.94 -7.71
N GLY A 552 20.50 17.38 -8.19
CA GLY A 552 21.84 17.86 -7.86
C GLY A 552 22.35 17.45 -6.48
N VAL A 553 21.89 16.30 -5.94
CA VAL A 553 22.47 15.74 -4.73
C VAL A 553 23.78 15.05 -5.10
N ASN A 554 24.90 15.73 -4.82
CA ASN A 554 26.22 15.21 -5.16
C ASN A 554 26.95 14.60 -3.94
N ASP A 555 26.50 14.95 -2.74
CA ASP A 555 27.15 14.55 -1.49
C ASP A 555 26.26 13.64 -0.66
N HIS A 556 26.67 12.40 -0.48
CA HIS A 556 25.99 11.41 0.35
C HIS A 556 26.84 11.18 1.59
N TYR A 557 26.34 11.65 2.74
CA TYR A 557 27.07 11.58 4.01
C TYR A 557 26.64 10.42 4.90
N LEU A 558 25.39 9.98 4.76
CA LEU A 558 24.86 8.85 5.51
C LEU A 558 24.90 7.53 4.71
N ILE A 559 25.07 7.62 3.38
CA ILE A 559 25.10 6.48 2.47
C ILE A 559 26.17 6.73 1.40
N ASN A 560 27.05 5.78 1.17
CA ASN A 560 28.17 5.95 0.26
C ASN A 560 28.03 5.16 -1.05
N ASN A 561 27.36 4.00 -1.01
CA ASN A 561 27.16 3.17 -2.19
C ASN A 561 25.68 3.12 -2.58
N LEU A 562 25.27 3.98 -3.49
CA LEU A 562 23.87 4.13 -3.92
C LEU A 562 23.32 2.91 -4.67
N GLU A 563 24.19 2.05 -5.21
CA GLU A 563 23.79 0.83 -5.90
C GLU A 563 23.50 -0.32 -4.93
N ALA A 564 24.05 -0.27 -3.71
CA ALA A 564 23.80 -1.27 -2.69
C ALA A 564 22.49 -0.96 -1.94
N TYR A 565 21.67 -1.98 -1.73
CA TYR A 565 20.52 -1.93 -0.86
C TYR A 565 20.48 -3.17 0.03
N TRP A 566 20.29 -2.95 1.31
CA TRP A 566 20.08 -4.00 2.28
C TRP A 566 18.97 -3.63 3.24
N GLN A 567 18.30 -4.65 3.77
CA GLN A 567 17.22 -4.47 4.70
C GLN A 567 17.21 -5.61 5.72
N SER A 568 17.11 -5.28 7.00
CA SER A 568 16.89 -6.27 8.04
C SER A 568 15.52 -6.95 7.85
N ILE A 569 15.49 -8.28 7.88
CA ILE A 569 14.24 -9.06 7.84
C ILE A 569 13.98 -9.77 9.18
N TYR A 570 15.00 -9.92 10.02
CA TYR A 570 14.93 -10.45 11.38
C TYR A 570 15.97 -9.79 12.27
N ASP A 571 15.61 -9.53 13.52
CA ASP A 571 16.53 -9.07 14.58
C ASP A 571 16.05 -9.65 15.92
N THR A 572 16.93 -10.31 16.65
CA THR A 572 16.61 -10.97 17.93
C THR A 572 16.17 -9.97 19.02
N ASN A 573 16.52 -8.69 18.88
CA ASN A 573 16.12 -7.65 19.82
C ASN A 573 14.73 -7.04 19.52
N ASP A 574 14.01 -7.52 18.52
CA ASP A 574 12.65 -7.05 18.23
C ASP A 574 11.64 -7.70 19.16
N LEU A 575 11.29 -6.99 20.23
CA LEU A 575 10.42 -7.48 21.31
C LEU A 575 8.96 -7.62 20.86
N THR A 576 8.54 -6.86 19.86
CA THR A 576 7.14 -6.74 19.40
C THR A 576 6.86 -7.47 18.11
N ALA A 577 7.87 -7.82 17.33
CA ALA A 577 7.71 -8.61 16.11
C ALA A 577 7.50 -10.08 16.49
N SER A 578 6.41 -10.70 16.03
CA SER A 578 6.32 -12.17 16.03
C SER A 578 7.45 -12.71 15.16
N SER A 579 8.31 -13.56 15.74
CA SER A 579 9.34 -14.27 14.97
C SER A 579 8.69 -15.01 13.81
N ASP A 580 9.27 -14.88 12.62
CA ASP A 580 8.86 -15.73 11.51
C ASP A 580 9.50 -17.10 11.68
N ASP A 581 8.73 -18.03 12.20
CA ASP A 581 9.19 -19.39 12.48
C ASP A 581 9.80 -20.07 11.24
N THR A 582 9.28 -19.74 10.04
CA THR A 582 9.81 -20.26 8.76
C THR A 582 11.19 -19.69 8.47
N ILE A 583 11.38 -18.39 8.63
CA ILE A 583 12.69 -17.72 8.43
C ILE A 583 13.70 -18.22 9.44
N LEU A 584 13.33 -18.35 10.72
CA LEU A 584 14.23 -18.85 11.76
C LEU A 584 14.63 -20.30 11.53
N THR A 585 13.66 -21.19 11.21
CA THR A 585 13.93 -22.59 10.87
C THR A 585 14.90 -22.69 9.69
N HIS A 586 14.66 -21.90 8.64
CA HIS A 586 15.52 -21.89 7.47
C HIS A 586 16.93 -21.40 7.79
N ALA A 587 17.05 -20.28 8.51
CA ALA A 587 18.34 -19.72 8.93
C ALA A 587 19.11 -20.72 9.82
N GLY A 588 18.42 -21.37 10.77
CA GLY A 588 19.00 -22.43 11.58
C GLY A 588 19.60 -23.58 10.74
N SER A 589 18.90 -23.99 9.70
CA SER A 589 19.38 -25.00 8.78
C SER A 589 20.63 -24.53 8.00
N ILE A 590 20.63 -23.29 7.49
CA ILE A 590 21.77 -22.75 6.75
C ILE A 590 23.02 -22.70 7.63
N ILE A 591 22.92 -22.23 8.87
CA ILE A 591 24.07 -22.17 9.78
C ILE A 591 24.56 -23.57 10.19
N ARG A 592 23.67 -24.56 10.36
CA ARG A 592 24.06 -25.95 10.59
C ARG A 592 24.80 -26.55 9.41
N GLN A 593 24.34 -26.29 8.18
CA GLN A 593 25.04 -26.72 6.96
C GLN A 593 26.39 -26.06 6.84
N ASN A 594 26.50 -24.75 7.11
CA ASN A 594 27.79 -24.05 7.13
C ASN A 594 28.72 -24.61 8.19
N SER A 595 28.24 -24.91 9.39
CA SER A 595 28.99 -25.55 10.45
C SER A 595 29.56 -26.91 10.04
N LYS A 596 28.77 -27.75 9.32
CA LYS A 596 29.24 -29.04 8.79
C LYS A 596 30.38 -28.83 7.77
N ILE A 597 30.26 -27.85 6.86
CA ILE A 597 31.31 -27.49 5.90
C ILE A 597 32.60 -27.07 6.65
N LEU A 598 32.48 -26.16 7.62
CA LEU A 598 33.61 -25.71 8.42
C LEU A 598 34.26 -26.82 9.25
N ALA A 599 33.47 -27.76 9.76
CA ALA A 599 33.98 -28.92 10.47
C ALA A 599 34.83 -29.85 9.57
N THR A 600 34.46 -29.98 8.30
CA THR A 600 35.30 -30.75 7.33
C THR A 600 36.66 -30.09 7.07
N GLU A 601 36.77 -28.77 7.28
CA GLU A 601 38.02 -28.01 7.19
C GLU A 601 38.78 -27.94 8.51
N GLY A 602 38.36 -28.69 9.52
CA GLY A 602 39.06 -28.84 10.80
C GLY A 602 38.69 -27.79 11.85
N CYS A 603 37.55 -27.16 11.74
CA CYS A 603 37.01 -26.26 12.76
C CYS A 603 36.16 -27.00 13.82
N ASP A 604 36.43 -26.76 15.11
CA ASP A 604 35.50 -27.11 16.19
C ASP A 604 34.52 -25.93 16.37
N ILE A 605 33.28 -26.16 15.96
CA ILE A 605 32.26 -25.11 15.98
C ILE A 605 31.00 -25.54 16.73
N LYS A 606 30.62 -24.75 17.73
CA LYS A 606 29.35 -24.88 18.43
C LYS A 606 28.45 -23.68 18.07
N LEU A 607 27.30 -23.97 17.49
CA LEU A 607 26.35 -22.95 17.07
C LEU A 607 25.63 -22.31 18.26
N GLY A 608 25.41 -21.00 18.18
CA GLY A 608 24.66 -20.20 19.13
C GLY A 608 23.44 -19.58 18.52
N GLU A 609 22.98 -18.48 19.10
CA GLU A 609 21.79 -17.73 18.76
C GLU A 609 21.92 -17.00 17.42
N ILE A 610 20.86 -16.98 16.61
CA ILE A 610 20.74 -16.13 15.43
C ILE A 610 20.45 -14.71 15.92
N LEU A 611 21.28 -13.76 15.51
CA LEU A 611 21.17 -12.36 15.91
C LEU A 611 20.34 -11.56 14.93
N GLU A 612 20.72 -11.58 13.66
CA GLU A 612 20.12 -10.78 12.60
C GLU A 612 20.11 -11.53 11.27
N ILE A 613 19.14 -11.20 10.42
CA ILE A 613 19.09 -11.67 9.03
C ILE A 613 18.82 -10.47 8.13
N HIS A 614 19.64 -10.30 7.11
CA HIS A 614 19.56 -9.21 6.16
C HIS A 614 19.34 -9.72 4.74
N LEU A 615 18.48 -9.03 4.00
CA LEU A 615 18.33 -9.14 2.55
C LEU A 615 19.31 -8.16 1.89
N TYR A 616 19.99 -8.58 0.81
CA TYR A 616 20.90 -7.73 0.05
C TYR A 616 20.59 -7.71 -1.45
N LYS A 617 20.55 -6.49 -2.02
CA LYS A 617 20.44 -6.23 -3.46
C LYS A 617 21.56 -5.31 -3.91
N TYR A 618 21.98 -5.45 -5.16
CA TYR A 618 22.95 -4.55 -5.81
C TYR A 618 22.47 -4.28 -7.24
N ALA A 619 22.40 -3.01 -7.65
CA ALA A 619 21.87 -2.58 -8.92
C ALA A 619 20.53 -3.29 -9.30
N ASP A 620 19.56 -3.26 -8.38
CA ASP A 620 18.26 -3.91 -8.49
C ASP A 620 18.25 -5.46 -8.57
N VAL A 621 19.42 -6.11 -8.54
CA VAL A 621 19.58 -7.56 -8.56
C VAL A 621 19.69 -8.09 -7.13
N TYR A 622 18.86 -9.08 -6.77
CA TYR A 622 18.98 -9.79 -5.50
C TYR A 622 20.26 -10.61 -5.43
N LYS A 623 21.08 -10.39 -4.40
CA LYS A 623 22.38 -11.01 -4.23
C LYS A 623 22.38 -12.15 -3.22
N GLY A 624 21.43 -12.17 -2.30
CA GLY A 624 21.30 -13.19 -1.28
C GLY A 624 20.87 -12.62 0.07
N ASN A 625 20.87 -13.49 1.06
CA ASN A 625 20.66 -13.12 2.45
C ASN A 625 21.93 -13.36 3.26
N LEU A 626 22.10 -12.54 4.29
CA LEU A 626 23.15 -12.66 5.30
C LEU A 626 22.53 -13.04 6.64
N ILE A 627 23.09 -14.04 7.31
CA ILE A 627 22.71 -14.43 8.67
C ILE A 627 23.87 -14.09 9.60
N LEU A 628 23.60 -13.31 10.64
CA LEU A 628 24.51 -13.11 11.77
C LEU A 628 24.12 -14.05 12.89
N HIS A 629 25.08 -14.83 13.40
CA HIS A 629 24.83 -15.71 14.53
C HIS A 629 26.03 -15.81 15.46
N LYS A 630 25.78 -16.05 16.75
CA LYS A 630 26.81 -16.39 17.73
C LYS A 630 27.34 -17.78 17.46
N ALA A 631 28.63 -18.01 17.72
CA ALA A 631 29.21 -19.32 17.71
C ALA A 631 30.40 -19.41 18.68
N VAL A 632 30.77 -20.61 19.09
CA VAL A 632 32.04 -20.91 19.75
C VAL A 632 32.90 -21.62 18.71
N LEU A 633 33.95 -20.98 18.27
CA LEU A 633 34.87 -21.49 17.26
C LEU A 633 36.24 -21.77 17.89
N ASN A 634 36.67 -23.05 17.93
CA ASN A 634 37.89 -23.47 18.60
C ASN A 634 38.04 -22.94 20.05
N GLY A 635 36.92 -22.90 20.78
CA GLY A 635 36.87 -22.39 22.16
C GLY A 635 36.68 -20.86 22.30
N LEU A 636 36.71 -20.12 21.22
CA LEU A 636 36.51 -18.65 21.19
C LEU A 636 35.06 -18.28 20.86
N ASN A 637 34.47 -17.35 21.62
CA ASN A 637 33.15 -16.78 21.31
C ASN A 637 33.30 -15.79 20.16
N VAL A 638 32.65 -16.08 19.06
CA VAL A 638 32.65 -15.26 17.85
C VAL A 638 31.27 -15.00 17.33
N VAL A 639 31.13 -13.96 16.51
CA VAL A 639 29.94 -13.75 15.67
C VAL A 639 30.34 -14.08 14.24
N ILE A 640 29.58 -14.94 13.60
CA ILE A 640 29.81 -15.36 12.21
C ILE A 640 28.74 -14.78 11.32
N GLU A 641 29.14 -14.24 10.19
CA GLU A 641 28.26 -13.90 9.07
C GLU A 641 28.29 -15.06 8.07
N THR A 642 27.11 -15.53 7.70
CA THR A 642 26.95 -16.60 6.70
C THR A 642 26.06 -16.11 5.57
N TRP A 643 26.59 -16.14 4.34
CA TRP A 643 25.88 -15.74 3.13
C TRP A 643 25.26 -16.94 2.44
N TYR A 644 23.98 -16.77 2.00
CA TYR A 644 23.28 -17.78 1.22
C TYR A 644 22.37 -17.18 0.16
N LYS A 645 22.04 -17.99 -0.84
CA LYS A 645 21.19 -17.61 -1.96
C LYS A 645 20.35 -18.81 -2.41
N PRO A 646 19.07 -18.60 -2.82
CA PRO A 646 18.27 -19.65 -3.42
C PRO A 646 18.85 -20.08 -4.76
N LYS A 647 18.78 -21.38 -5.05
CA LYS A 647 19.04 -21.96 -6.36
C LYS A 647 17.81 -21.83 -7.25
N GLN A 648 18.01 -21.74 -8.54
CA GLN A 648 16.90 -21.79 -9.49
C GLN A 648 16.61 -23.25 -9.88
N HIS A 649 15.33 -23.62 -9.85
CA HIS A 649 14.86 -24.96 -10.17
C HIS A 649 13.84 -24.88 -11.30
N LEU A 650 14.25 -24.46 -12.48
CA LEU A 650 13.46 -24.46 -13.69
C LEU A 650 14.05 -25.43 -14.70
N GLU A 651 13.30 -26.47 -15.03
CA GLU A 651 13.62 -27.44 -16.05
C GLU A 651 12.77 -27.16 -17.30
N LEU A 652 13.39 -27.00 -18.45
CA LEU A 652 12.74 -26.69 -19.71
C LEU A 652 12.81 -27.89 -20.66
N ASN A 653 11.71 -28.20 -21.33
CA ASN A 653 11.69 -29.21 -22.37
C ASN A 653 11.94 -28.56 -23.74
N PHE A 654 13.18 -28.54 -24.18
CA PHE A 654 13.61 -27.90 -25.44
C PHE A 654 12.99 -28.52 -26.72
N ASN A 655 12.27 -29.61 -26.58
CA ASN A 655 11.50 -30.18 -27.71
C ASN A 655 10.16 -29.45 -27.93
N SER A 656 9.75 -28.57 -27.01
CA SER A 656 8.55 -27.78 -27.14
C SER A 656 8.88 -26.38 -27.69
N PRO A 657 8.23 -25.92 -28.78
CA PRO A 657 8.49 -24.62 -29.37
C PRO A 657 8.08 -23.44 -28.44
N ILE A 658 7.31 -23.72 -27.38
CA ILE A 658 6.87 -22.69 -26.41
C ILE A 658 8.01 -22.28 -25.48
N VAL A 659 8.99 -23.12 -25.24
CA VAL A 659 10.09 -22.87 -24.32
C VAL A 659 10.82 -21.58 -24.63
N ASP A 660 11.06 -21.28 -25.91
CA ASP A 660 11.77 -20.07 -26.35
C ASP A 660 11.02 -18.76 -25.98
N TYR A 661 9.74 -18.88 -25.67
CA TYR A 661 8.91 -17.73 -25.29
C TYR A 661 8.77 -17.56 -23.77
N ILE A 662 9.22 -18.51 -22.95
CA ILE A 662 9.14 -18.41 -21.49
C ILE A 662 10.19 -17.43 -20.99
N LYS A 663 9.75 -16.28 -20.46
CA LYS A 663 10.63 -15.32 -19.79
C LYS A 663 10.73 -15.55 -18.29
N THR A 664 9.60 -15.89 -17.67
CA THR A 664 9.51 -16.16 -16.26
C THR A 664 8.53 -17.29 -16.00
N PHE A 665 8.93 -18.25 -15.18
CA PHE A 665 8.10 -19.32 -14.68
C PHE A 665 8.66 -19.77 -13.33
N ARG A 666 8.16 -19.17 -12.23
CA ARG A 666 8.68 -19.42 -10.89
C ARG A 666 7.61 -19.31 -9.82
N VAL A 667 7.76 -20.11 -8.77
CA VAL A 667 6.91 -20.05 -7.58
C VAL A 667 7.58 -19.23 -6.48
N GLY A 668 6.78 -18.51 -5.71
CA GLY A 668 7.18 -17.75 -4.54
C GLY A 668 5.98 -17.47 -3.64
N SER A 669 6.22 -16.73 -2.56
CA SER A 669 5.17 -16.23 -1.66
C SER A 669 5.25 -14.70 -1.51
N ASP A 670 4.32 -14.13 -0.75
CA ASP A 670 4.24 -12.69 -0.52
C ASP A 670 4.17 -11.90 -1.84
N TYR A 671 3.33 -12.39 -2.76
CA TYR A 671 3.17 -11.74 -4.06
C TYR A 671 2.43 -10.41 -3.94
N ASP A 672 3.13 -9.32 -4.25
CA ASP A 672 2.56 -7.99 -4.36
C ASP A 672 1.94 -7.80 -5.75
N GLN A 673 0.61 -7.94 -5.83
CA GLN A 673 -0.13 -7.77 -7.09
C GLN A 673 -0.02 -6.37 -7.67
N LYS A 674 0.13 -5.37 -6.81
CA LYS A 674 0.26 -3.96 -7.22
C LYS A 674 1.59 -3.73 -7.93
N GLU A 675 2.68 -4.29 -7.38
CA GLU A 675 4.03 -4.14 -7.93
C GLU A 675 4.47 -5.31 -8.80
N MET A 676 3.69 -6.40 -8.85
CA MET A 676 3.95 -7.60 -9.63
C MET A 676 5.31 -8.26 -9.32
N ILE A 677 5.66 -8.30 -8.03
CA ILE A 677 6.87 -8.94 -7.53
C ILE A 677 6.58 -9.82 -6.32
N PHE A 678 7.46 -10.78 -6.05
CA PHE A 678 7.52 -11.42 -4.75
C PHE A 678 8.31 -10.55 -3.76
N ARG A 679 7.73 -10.26 -2.59
CA ARG A 679 8.46 -9.57 -1.52
C ARG A 679 9.34 -10.53 -0.73
N ASN A 680 9.02 -11.81 -0.72
CA ASN A 680 9.88 -12.88 -0.21
C ASN A 680 10.95 -13.25 -1.25
N PHE A 681 12.02 -12.46 -1.33
CA PHE A 681 13.13 -12.69 -2.27
C PHE A 681 13.90 -13.97 -1.99
N GLY A 682 13.98 -14.40 -0.73
CA GLY A 682 14.64 -15.64 -0.32
C GLY A 682 13.90 -16.89 -0.80
N GLY A 683 12.64 -16.78 -1.23
CA GLY A 683 11.82 -17.89 -1.68
C GLY A 683 11.54 -18.93 -0.60
N ILE A 684 11.56 -18.51 0.68
CA ILE A 684 11.38 -19.37 1.84
C ILE A 684 9.88 -19.56 2.08
N LEU A 685 9.36 -20.78 1.88
CA LEU A 685 7.95 -21.11 2.11
C LEU A 685 7.84 -22.15 3.23
N GLY A 686 6.90 -21.93 4.13
CA GLY A 686 6.50 -22.87 5.18
C GLY A 686 5.10 -23.42 4.98
N PRO A 687 4.60 -24.28 5.91
CA PRO A 687 3.31 -24.94 5.79
C PRO A 687 2.11 -23.98 5.69
N PHE A 688 2.26 -22.75 6.16
CA PHE A 688 1.22 -21.71 6.13
C PHE A 688 1.46 -20.62 5.08
N SER A 689 2.44 -20.79 4.20
CA SER A 689 2.71 -19.86 3.10
C SER A 689 1.71 -20.05 1.95
N ASP A 690 1.37 -18.95 1.26
CA ASP A 690 0.56 -18.95 0.05
C ASP A 690 1.45 -19.00 -1.19
N PRO A 691 1.63 -20.16 -1.85
CA PRO A 691 2.40 -20.25 -3.06
C PRO A 691 1.68 -19.57 -4.22
N VAL A 692 2.41 -18.82 -5.01
CA VAL A 692 1.94 -18.15 -6.22
C VAL A 692 2.90 -18.47 -7.35
N LEU A 693 2.38 -18.90 -8.50
CA LEU A 693 3.14 -19.03 -9.72
C LEU A 693 3.12 -17.70 -10.47
N LEU A 694 4.30 -17.14 -10.70
CA LEU A 694 4.50 -15.98 -11.56
C LEU A 694 4.99 -16.46 -12.92
N TYR A 695 4.34 -16.00 -14.00
CA TYR A 695 4.72 -16.38 -15.34
C TYR A 695 4.68 -15.20 -16.31
N GLN A 696 5.56 -15.25 -17.31
CA GLN A 696 5.63 -14.26 -18.38
C GLN A 696 6.10 -14.94 -19.66
N PHE A 697 5.41 -14.66 -20.75
CA PHE A 697 5.81 -15.10 -22.08
C PHE A 697 6.22 -13.88 -22.92
N SER A 698 7.20 -14.08 -23.83
CA SER A 698 7.47 -13.09 -24.86
C SER A 698 6.33 -13.02 -25.87
N SER A 699 6.19 -11.87 -26.54
CA SER A 699 5.15 -11.65 -27.57
C SER A 699 5.22 -12.72 -28.67
N HIS A 700 4.13 -13.42 -28.91
CA HIS A 700 3.99 -14.38 -30.00
C HIS A 700 2.61 -14.26 -30.65
N LYS A 701 2.52 -14.47 -31.97
CA LYS A 701 1.29 -14.32 -32.75
C LYS A 701 0.19 -15.37 -32.47
N GLN A 702 0.50 -16.45 -31.77
CA GLN A 702 -0.49 -17.50 -31.43
C GLN A 702 -0.89 -17.41 -29.97
N SER A 703 -2.12 -17.00 -29.71
CA SER A 703 -2.74 -17.17 -28.41
C SER A 703 -3.12 -18.64 -28.19
N GLY A 704 -2.96 -19.12 -26.97
CA GLY A 704 -3.31 -20.50 -26.62
C GLY A 704 -3.43 -20.68 -25.10
N ASN A 705 -4.22 -21.65 -24.70
CA ASN A 705 -4.33 -22.04 -23.30
C ASN A 705 -3.27 -23.07 -22.96
N LEU A 706 -2.63 -22.88 -21.83
CA LEU A 706 -1.68 -23.81 -21.22
C LEU A 706 -2.24 -24.30 -19.89
N THR A 707 -1.90 -25.52 -19.51
CA THR A 707 -2.34 -26.12 -18.26
C THR A 707 -1.19 -26.14 -17.27
N VAL A 708 -1.45 -25.66 -16.05
CA VAL A 708 -0.52 -25.71 -14.92
C VAL A 708 -0.99 -26.76 -13.94
N LEU A 709 -0.13 -27.72 -13.62
CA LEU A 709 -0.39 -28.80 -12.66
C LEU A 709 0.47 -28.56 -11.41
N TRP A 710 -0.16 -28.63 -10.25
CA TRP A 710 0.52 -28.55 -8.95
C TRP A 710 0.59 -29.95 -8.34
N LEU A 711 1.80 -30.42 -8.09
CA LEU A 711 2.08 -31.71 -7.50
C LEU A 711 2.69 -31.54 -6.11
N ASP A 712 2.14 -32.25 -5.14
CA ASP A 712 2.62 -32.26 -3.76
C ASP A 712 3.87 -33.14 -3.55
N PRO A 713 4.48 -33.19 -2.35
CA PRO A 713 5.61 -34.04 -2.05
C PRO A 713 5.35 -35.55 -2.19
N ALA A 714 4.10 -36.01 -2.10
CA ALA A 714 3.72 -37.40 -2.36
C ALA A 714 3.56 -37.70 -3.87
N GLY A 715 3.73 -36.70 -4.75
CA GLY A 715 3.51 -36.80 -6.19
C GLY A 715 2.04 -36.66 -6.59
N MET A 716 1.19 -36.24 -5.68
CA MET A 716 -0.25 -36.10 -5.87
C MET A 716 -0.61 -34.80 -6.57
N LEU A 717 -1.66 -34.84 -7.41
CA LEU A 717 -2.19 -33.66 -8.06
C LEU A 717 -3.01 -32.82 -7.07
N ALA A 718 -2.43 -31.71 -6.61
CA ALA A 718 -3.03 -30.81 -5.64
C ALA A 718 -4.01 -29.81 -6.25
N ASP A 719 -3.68 -29.24 -7.43
CA ASP A 719 -4.56 -28.31 -8.14
C ASP A 719 -4.18 -28.22 -9.64
N VAL A 720 -5.14 -27.72 -10.43
CA VAL A 720 -4.98 -27.50 -11.88
C VAL A 720 -5.48 -26.12 -12.22
N ASN A 721 -4.65 -25.35 -12.90
CA ASN A 721 -5.04 -24.04 -13.40
C ASN A 721 -4.86 -23.98 -14.92
N ILE A 722 -5.71 -23.23 -15.58
CA ILE A 722 -5.57 -22.90 -17.00
C ILE A 722 -5.08 -21.48 -17.11
N ILE A 723 -3.98 -21.27 -17.82
CA ILE A 723 -3.40 -19.95 -18.08
C ILE A 723 -3.44 -19.64 -19.56
N SER A 724 -3.69 -18.38 -19.89
CA SER A 724 -3.64 -17.92 -21.29
C SER A 724 -2.25 -17.35 -21.61
N ARG A 725 -1.82 -17.60 -22.83
CA ARG A 725 -0.66 -16.97 -23.43
C ARG A 725 -1.13 -15.72 -24.17
N ASP A 726 -0.98 -14.55 -23.54
CA ASP A 726 -1.36 -13.27 -24.12
C ASP A 726 -0.25 -12.68 -25.00
N GLU A 727 -0.66 -12.01 -26.07
CA GLU A 727 0.23 -11.31 -27.02
C GLU A 727 0.98 -10.12 -26.38
N ASN A 728 0.57 -9.68 -25.19
CA ASN A 728 0.97 -8.40 -24.59
C ASN A 728 2.27 -8.44 -23.76
N ASN A 729 2.97 -9.57 -23.72
CA ASN A 729 4.23 -9.70 -22.94
C ASN A 729 4.10 -9.27 -21.45
N LEU A 730 2.91 -9.42 -20.87
CA LEU A 730 2.64 -9.03 -19.49
C LEU A 730 3.03 -10.12 -18.51
N THR A 731 3.51 -9.70 -17.35
CA THR A 731 3.69 -10.60 -16.22
C THR A 731 2.32 -10.91 -15.61
N ASN A 732 2.01 -12.20 -15.48
CA ASN A 732 0.77 -12.71 -14.90
C ASN A 732 1.06 -13.65 -13.74
N PHE A 733 0.05 -13.95 -12.95
CA PHE A 733 0.17 -14.88 -11.83
C PHE A 733 -1.04 -15.79 -11.73
N VAL A 734 -0.84 -16.93 -11.07
CA VAL A 734 -1.93 -17.85 -10.69
C VAL A 734 -1.66 -18.42 -9.30
N LYS A 735 -2.72 -18.56 -8.52
CA LYS A 735 -2.70 -19.19 -7.19
C LYS A 735 -3.39 -20.52 -7.24
N PRO A 736 -2.82 -21.57 -6.65
CA PRO A 736 -3.52 -22.84 -6.49
C PRO A 736 -4.59 -22.74 -5.39
N ASN A 737 -5.65 -23.47 -5.54
CA ASN A 737 -6.70 -23.59 -4.52
C ASN A 737 -6.37 -24.76 -3.57
N ILE A 738 -5.37 -24.57 -2.73
CA ILE A 738 -4.85 -25.58 -1.79
C ILE A 738 -5.12 -25.09 -0.36
N ARG A 739 -5.45 -26.02 0.56
CA ARG A 739 -5.69 -25.70 1.97
C ARG A 739 -4.41 -25.84 2.80
N HIS A 740 -4.33 -25.03 3.83
CA HIS A 740 -3.27 -25.11 4.87
C HIS A 740 -3.62 -26.11 5.98
N PRO A 741 -2.61 -26.66 6.65
CA PRO A 741 -1.17 -26.54 6.35
C PRO A 741 -0.80 -27.26 5.06
N LEU A 742 0.15 -26.70 4.29
CA LEU A 742 0.73 -27.39 3.14
C LEU A 742 1.63 -28.53 3.61
N LEU A 743 1.61 -29.64 2.88
CA LEU A 743 2.48 -30.78 3.18
C LEU A 743 3.96 -30.36 3.00
N PRO A 744 4.82 -30.45 4.06
CA PRO A 744 6.24 -30.10 3.93
C PRO A 744 6.98 -31.06 3.00
N GLY A 745 7.93 -30.51 2.24
CA GLY A 745 8.73 -31.24 1.29
C GLY A 745 8.79 -30.58 -0.09
N LEU A 746 9.24 -31.35 -1.08
CA LEU A 746 9.44 -30.90 -2.45
C LEU A 746 8.15 -30.88 -3.26
N TRP A 747 7.70 -29.70 -3.64
CA TRP A 747 6.58 -29.48 -4.55
C TRP A 747 7.04 -29.24 -5.99
N LYS A 748 6.22 -29.62 -6.97
CA LYS A 748 6.50 -29.41 -8.39
C LYS A 748 5.34 -28.72 -9.06
N VAL A 749 5.64 -27.84 -10.01
CA VAL A 749 4.65 -27.19 -10.86
C VAL A 749 5.03 -27.42 -12.31
N GLY A 750 4.19 -28.18 -13.02
CA GLY A 750 4.37 -28.50 -14.42
C GLY A 750 3.53 -27.60 -15.33
N LEU A 751 4.12 -27.12 -16.41
CA LEU A 751 3.45 -26.40 -17.49
C LEU A 751 3.24 -27.35 -18.68
N PHE A 752 2.02 -27.45 -19.15
CA PHE A 752 1.67 -28.34 -20.26
C PHE A 752 0.98 -27.57 -21.38
N GLU A 753 1.34 -27.93 -22.61
CA GLU A 753 0.56 -27.66 -23.83
C GLU A 753 -0.17 -28.93 -24.22
N GLN A 754 -1.48 -28.92 -24.03
CA GLN A 754 -2.31 -30.15 -24.16
C GLN A 754 -1.76 -31.30 -23.27
N THR A 755 -1.09 -32.27 -23.83
CA THR A 755 -0.46 -33.39 -23.12
C THR A 755 1.06 -33.34 -23.06
N THR A 756 1.66 -32.35 -23.73
CA THR A 756 3.13 -32.22 -23.80
C THR A 756 3.63 -31.36 -22.64
N LEU A 757 4.55 -31.89 -21.84
CA LEU A 757 5.25 -31.14 -20.81
C LEU A 757 6.17 -30.10 -21.46
N VAL A 758 6.02 -28.82 -21.04
CA VAL A 758 6.80 -27.68 -21.54
C VAL A 758 7.90 -27.28 -20.56
N ALA A 759 7.53 -27.15 -19.28
CA ALA A 759 8.45 -26.73 -18.23
C ALA A 759 8.04 -27.30 -16.88
N VAL A 760 9.01 -27.46 -15.97
CA VAL A 760 8.76 -27.79 -14.57
C VAL A 760 9.55 -26.84 -13.70
N THR A 761 8.90 -26.27 -12.69
CA THR A 761 9.58 -25.56 -11.59
C THR A 761 9.34 -26.30 -10.29
N LYS A 762 10.34 -26.29 -9.41
CA LYS A 762 10.28 -26.92 -8.09
C LYS A 762 10.34 -25.85 -7.01
N PHE A 763 9.66 -26.08 -5.89
CA PHE A 763 9.77 -25.24 -4.71
C PHE A 763 9.67 -26.09 -3.44
N LEU A 764 10.20 -25.56 -2.35
CA LEU A 764 10.25 -26.26 -1.07
C LEU A 764 9.23 -25.65 -0.11
N ILE A 765 8.40 -26.49 0.48
CA ILE A 765 7.68 -26.16 1.71
C ILE A 765 8.54 -26.66 2.87
N THR A 766 9.22 -25.74 3.54
CA THR A 766 10.14 -26.04 4.63
C THR A 766 9.37 -26.50 5.86
N PRO A 767 9.66 -27.69 6.43
CA PRO A 767 9.12 -28.08 7.73
C PRO A 767 9.52 -27.06 8.80
N LEU A 768 8.73 -26.88 9.84
CA LEU A 768 9.03 -25.92 10.90
C LEU A 768 9.73 -26.60 12.08
N GLU A 769 10.87 -26.05 12.50
CA GLU A 769 11.56 -26.39 13.74
C GLU A 769 10.95 -25.60 14.93
N TYR A 770 10.36 -24.44 14.64
CA TYR A 770 9.74 -23.56 15.61
C TYR A 770 8.27 -23.32 15.28
N PHE A 771 7.44 -23.14 16.33
CA PHE A 771 6.07 -22.69 16.21
C PHE A 771 5.78 -21.69 17.33
N SER A 772 5.34 -20.49 16.94
CA SER A 772 5.17 -19.35 17.86
C SER A 772 6.44 -19.03 18.67
N GLY A 773 7.61 -19.16 18.03
CA GLY A 773 8.92 -18.86 18.63
C GLY A 773 9.46 -19.94 19.58
N LYS A 774 8.83 -21.11 19.68
CA LYS A 774 9.26 -22.24 20.51
C LYS A 774 9.52 -23.46 19.64
N GLU A 775 10.45 -24.33 20.08
CA GLU A 775 10.64 -25.64 19.44
C GLU A 775 9.31 -26.40 19.38
N VAL A 776 9.02 -27.03 18.24
CA VAL A 776 7.76 -27.75 18.01
C VAL A 776 7.64 -28.98 18.91
N SER A 777 6.50 -29.13 19.55
CA SER A 777 6.13 -30.32 20.31
C SER A 777 5.57 -31.43 19.41
N HIS A 778 5.48 -32.66 19.90
CA HIS A 778 4.85 -33.79 19.17
C HIS A 778 3.43 -33.49 18.68
N GLN A 779 2.63 -32.78 19.47
CA GLN A 779 1.26 -32.43 19.08
C GLN A 779 1.25 -31.40 17.94
N GLU A 780 2.12 -30.38 18.01
CA GLU A 780 2.24 -29.33 17.00
C GLU A 780 2.77 -29.87 15.68
N VAL A 781 3.76 -30.76 15.71
CA VAL A 781 4.26 -31.46 14.51
C VAL A 781 3.13 -32.18 13.80
N GLY A 782 2.27 -32.90 14.53
CA GLY A 782 1.09 -33.54 13.97
C GLY A 782 0.13 -32.59 13.29
N LEU A 783 -0.02 -31.36 13.79
CA LEU A 783 -0.88 -30.33 13.22
C LEU A 783 -0.24 -29.64 12.00
N ILE A 784 1.08 -29.40 12.04
CA ILE A 784 1.78 -28.55 11.07
C ILE A 784 2.30 -29.37 9.88
N HIS A 785 2.83 -30.56 10.13
CA HIS A 785 3.53 -31.36 9.13
C HIS A 785 2.70 -32.47 8.47
N SER A 786 1.46 -32.68 8.95
CA SER A 786 0.57 -33.70 8.37
C SER A 786 0.01 -33.33 7.00
N GLY A 787 0.08 -32.07 6.61
CA GLY A 787 -0.68 -31.56 5.47
C GLY A 787 -2.19 -31.48 5.77
N SER A 788 -2.95 -30.96 4.83
CA SER A 788 -4.41 -30.86 4.97
C SER A 788 -5.07 -32.19 4.57
N GLN A 789 -5.62 -32.92 5.53
CA GLN A 789 -6.21 -34.26 5.36
C GLN A 789 -7.39 -34.35 4.36
N ASN A 790 -7.98 -33.21 3.94
CA ASN A 790 -9.09 -33.18 2.98
C ASN A 790 -8.80 -32.23 1.83
N SER A 791 -7.55 -32.18 1.38
CA SER A 791 -7.06 -31.04 0.62
C SER A 791 -7.38 -31.05 -0.85
N TYR A 792 -7.53 -32.21 -1.46
CA TYR A 792 -7.66 -32.23 -2.91
C TYR A 792 -9.12 -32.48 -3.34
N ARG A 793 -9.64 -31.59 -4.16
CA ARG A 793 -10.95 -31.79 -4.80
C ARG A 793 -10.88 -33.05 -5.67
N ASN A 794 -11.96 -33.83 -5.75
CA ASN A 794 -12.10 -34.88 -6.75
C ASN A 794 -11.91 -34.26 -8.14
N LEU A 795 -10.69 -34.33 -8.66
CA LEU A 795 -10.31 -33.85 -9.99
C LEU A 795 -10.72 -34.85 -11.08
N THR A 796 -11.70 -35.72 -10.76
CA THR A 796 -12.22 -36.81 -11.63
C THR A 796 -12.70 -36.39 -13.02
N ASN A 797 -12.88 -35.10 -13.25
CA ASN A 797 -13.35 -34.55 -14.54
C ASN A 797 -12.21 -34.15 -15.50
N ILE A 798 -10.93 -34.24 -15.10
CA ILE A 798 -9.83 -33.92 -15.98
C ILE A 798 -9.30 -35.20 -16.66
N LYS A 799 -9.88 -35.53 -17.76
CA LYS A 799 -9.28 -36.48 -18.73
C LYS A 799 -8.28 -35.68 -19.58
N PRO A 800 -7.01 -36.04 -19.66
CA PRO A 800 -6.45 -37.32 -20.02
C PRO A 800 -5.11 -37.74 -19.39
N LEU A 801 -4.75 -37.24 -18.22
CA LEU A 801 -3.51 -37.66 -17.61
C LEU A 801 -3.77 -38.91 -16.74
N LYS A 802 -3.11 -40.04 -17.07
CA LYS A 802 -3.12 -41.25 -16.25
C LYS A 802 -2.30 -40.95 -14.98
N PHE A 803 -2.96 -40.40 -13.96
CA PHE A 803 -2.45 -40.37 -12.63
C PHE A 803 -2.89 -41.57 -11.81
N VAL A 804 -2.18 -41.85 -10.73
CA VAL A 804 -2.44 -42.96 -9.80
C VAL A 804 -3.91 -42.98 -9.41
N PRO A 805 -4.56 -44.15 -9.31
CA PRO A 805 -5.95 -44.26 -8.90
C PRO A 805 -6.20 -43.66 -7.52
N ALA A 806 -7.34 -42.99 -7.32
CA ALA A 806 -7.69 -42.24 -6.11
C ALA A 806 -7.51 -43.01 -4.78
N LYS A 807 -7.56 -44.33 -4.80
CA LYS A 807 -7.40 -45.19 -3.61
C LYS A 807 -5.93 -45.37 -3.20
N GLU A 808 -5.02 -45.46 -4.16
CA GLU A 808 -3.57 -45.54 -3.95
C GLU A 808 -3.03 -44.16 -3.60
N GLU A 809 -3.62 -43.12 -4.12
CA GLU A 809 -3.32 -41.69 -3.84
C GLU A 809 -3.50 -41.36 -2.37
N SER A 810 -4.61 -41.72 -1.77
CA SER A 810 -4.91 -41.50 -0.36
C SER A 810 -3.89 -42.19 0.56
N LEU A 811 -3.45 -43.40 0.21
CA LEU A 811 -2.45 -44.16 0.97
C LEU A 811 -1.07 -43.51 0.91
N LEU A 812 -0.62 -43.06 -0.29
CA LEU A 812 0.68 -42.39 -0.45
C LEU A 812 0.75 -41.09 0.34
N MET A 813 -0.30 -40.29 0.33
CA MET A 813 -0.36 -39.06 1.11
C MET A 813 -0.34 -39.32 2.61
N GLU A 814 -1.06 -40.35 3.06
CA GLU A 814 -1.08 -40.79 4.46
C GLU A 814 0.27 -41.33 4.92
N GLU A 815 0.99 -42.07 4.07
CA GLU A 815 2.35 -42.55 4.36
C GLU A 815 3.33 -41.41 4.51
N VAL A 816 3.32 -40.44 3.59
CA VAL A 816 4.19 -39.24 3.68
C VAL A 816 3.85 -38.42 4.91
N SER A 817 2.57 -38.17 5.19
CA SER A 817 2.08 -37.48 6.37
C SER A 817 2.56 -38.18 7.65
N ASN A 818 2.35 -39.48 7.75
CA ASN A 818 2.76 -40.30 8.89
C ASN A 818 4.29 -40.36 9.08
N SER A 819 5.05 -40.28 8.01
CA SER A 819 6.50 -40.12 8.06
C SER A 819 6.92 -38.75 8.61
N ASN A 820 6.29 -37.71 8.12
CA ASN A 820 6.60 -36.34 8.52
C ASN A 820 6.33 -36.07 10.00
N ILE A 821 5.19 -36.54 10.54
CA ILE A 821 4.81 -36.31 11.94
C ILE A 821 5.67 -37.09 12.96
N LYS A 822 6.42 -38.09 12.53
CA LYS A 822 7.34 -38.83 13.39
C LYS A 822 8.66 -38.11 13.60
N ARG A 823 8.98 -37.12 12.79
CA ARG A 823 10.25 -36.41 12.82
C ARG A 823 10.26 -35.29 13.86
N ILE A 824 11.11 -35.41 14.86
CA ILE A 824 11.24 -34.46 15.97
C ILE A 824 12.69 -34.32 16.37
N GLY A 825 13.04 -33.17 16.95
CA GLY A 825 14.37 -32.91 17.44
C GLY A 825 15.44 -33.06 16.35
N ASN A 826 16.40 -33.92 16.54
CA ASN A 826 17.51 -34.07 15.56
C ASN A 826 17.03 -34.66 14.24
N ASP A 827 16.12 -35.63 14.23
CA ASP A 827 15.59 -36.20 13.00
C ASP A 827 14.87 -35.14 12.14
N LEU A 828 14.16 -34.21 12.79
CA LEU A 828 13.53 -33.08 12.11
C LEU A 828 14.57 -32.12 11.53
N ARG A 829 15.59 -31.78 12.31
CA ARG A 829 16.70 -30.92 11.89
C ARG A 829 17.46 -31.49 10.69
N GLU A 830 17.79 -32.76 10.72
CA GLU A 830 18.47 -33.44 9.63
C GLU A 830 17.62 -33.46 8.35
N TRP A 831 16.33 -33.70 8.50
CA TRP A 831 15.39 -33.65 7.37
C TRP A 831 15.30 -32.26 6.76
N ILE A 832 15.19 -31.21 7.58
CA ILE A 832 15.19 -29.80 7.12
C ILE A 832 16.50 -29.48 6.39
N ASP A 833 17.65 -29.92 6.96
CA ASP A 833 18.96 -29.68 6.37
C ASP A 833 19.11 -30.36 5.00
N MET A 834 18.62 -31.62 4.87
CA MET A 834 18.63 -32.34 3.59
C MET A 834 17.79 -31.64 2.51
N LEU A 835 16.61 -31.14 2.90
CA LEU A 835 15.73 -30.41 1.97
C LEU A 835 16.37 -29.08 1.54
N ASN A 836 16.89 -28.31 2.50
CA ASN A 836 17.44 -26.99 2.23
C ASN A 836 18.71 -27.03 1.37
N ILE A 837 19.56 -28.03 1.50
CA ILE A 837 20.80 -28.16 0.72
C ILE A 837 20.53 -28.29 -0.80
N GLU A 838 19.37 -28.83 -1.16
CA GLU A 838 18.95 -28.91 -2.54
C GLU A 838 18.57 -27.54 -3.10
N PHE A 839 17.93 -26.69 -2.27
CA PHE A 839 17.31 -25.44 -2.72
C PHE A 839 18.17 -24.20 -2.49
N TYR A 840 19.20 -24.28 -1.64
CA TYR A 840 20.00 -23.10 -1.29
C TYR A 840 21.51 -23.40 -1.42
N SER A 841 22.27 -22.35 -1.73
CA SER A 841 23.72 -22.38 -1.77
C SER A 841 24.27 -21.44 -0.73
N ILE A 842 25.22 -21.93 0.07
CA ILE A 842 26.04 -21.11 0.94
C ILE A 842 27.15 -20.52 0.05
N LEU A 843 27.30 -19.19 0.10
CA LEU A 843 28.24 -18.44 -0.72
C LEU A 843 29.57 -18.20 0.00
N GLY A 844 29.52 -18.14 1.33
CA GLY A 844 30.71 -17.90 2.15
C GLY A 844 30.36 -17.52 3.58
N SER A 845 31.41 -17.43 4.40
CA SER A 845 31.33 -17.01 5.79
C SER A 845 32.52 -16.17 6.17
N CYS A 846 32.32 -15.25 7.11
CA CYS A 846 33.40 -14.45 7.70
C CYS A 846 33.12 -14.25 9.21
N ILE A 847 34.16 -13.86 9.95
CA ILE A 847 34.06 -13.53 11.38
C ILE A 847 33.80 -12.03 11.51
N ASN A 848 32.66 -11.72 12.17
CA ASN A 848 32.25 -10.36 12.51
C ASN A 848 32.80 -10.03 13.91
N ASP A 849 34.01 -9.48 13.97
CA ASP A 849 34.61 -9.03 15.22
C ASP A 849 34.75 -7.51 15.20
N SER A 850 33.82 -6.84 15.90
CA SER A 850 33.84 -5.39 16.07
C SER A 850 34.81 -4.89 17.13
N LYS A 851 35.43 -5.79 17.93
CA LYS A 851 36.16 -5.38 19.12
C LYS A 851 37.66 -5.73 19.08
N ASN A 852 38.10 -6.71 18.28
CA ASN A 852 39.50 -7.18 18.27
C ASN A 852 39.96 -7.63 16.87
N THR A 853 40.27 -6.70 15.99
CA THR A 853 40.81 -7.00 14.65
C THR A 853 42.13 -7.78 14.70
N GLN A 854 42.86 -7.76 15.82
CA GLN A 854 44.13 -8.53 15.98
C GLN A 854 43.92 -10.00 16.40
N GLU A 855 42.81 -10.34 17.06
CA GLU A 855 42.51 -11.73 17.42
C GLU A 855 41.79 -12.48 16.29
N SER A 856 40.98 -11.79 15.47
CA SER A 856 40.30 -12.42 14.34
C SER A 856 41.24 -12.88 13.21
N GLU A 857 42.39 -12.23 13.05
CA GLU A 857 43.45 -12.70 12.14
C GLU A 857 44.11 -14.03 12.56
N LYS A 858 43.90 -14.48 13.81
CA LYS A 858 44.53 -15.67 14.37
C LYS A 858 43.63 -16.90 14.48
N VAL A 859 42.36 -16.80 14.09
CA VAL A 859 41.48 -17.97 14.16
C VAL A 859 41.73 -18.87 12.94
N LEU A 860 42.65 -19.79 13.13
CA LEU A 860 42.98 -20.84 12.16
C LEU A 860 42.13 -22.07 12.47
N CYS A 861 41.31 -22.48 11.50
CA CYS A 861 40.63 -23.76 11.53
C CYS A 861 41.28 -24.70 10.55
N GLY A 862 42.20 -25.52 11.01
CA GLY A 862 42.89 -26.46 10.12
C GLY A 862 43.45 -25.79 8.86
N ASN A 863 42.87 -26.09 7.71
CA ASN A 863 43.20 -25.47 6.42
C ASN A 863 42.34 -24.27 6.03
N TYR A 864 41.31 -23.90 6.81
CA TYR A 864 40.41 -22.81 6.49
C TYR A 864 40.83 -21.53 7.18
N HIS A 865 41.06 -20.51 6.37
CA HIS A 865 41.28 -19.14 6.85
C HIS A 865 39.95 -18.35 6.81
N PHE A 866 39.43 -17.99 7.99
CA PHE A 866 38.35 -17.04 8.05
C PHE A 866 38.88 -15.65 7.71
N ASN A 867 38.35 -15.06 6.65
CA ASN A 867 38.52 -13.65 6.42
C ASN A 867 37.69 -12.84 7.44
N PRO A 868 38.27 -11.78 8.03
CA PRO A 868 37.46 -10.81 8.78
C PRO A 868 36.40 -10.18 7.87
N CYS A 869 35.21 -9.99 8.36
CA CYS A 869 34.10 -9.42 7.56
C CYS A 869 34.42 -8.00 7.04
N THR A 870 35.34 -7.29 7.66
CA THR A 870 35.82 -5.96 7.24
C THR A 870 36.47 -5.93 5.86
N VAL A 871 37.01 -7.08 5.37
CA VAL A 871 37.61 -7.18 4.02
C VAL A 871 36.63 -7.71 2.97
N THR A 872 35.42 -8.08 3.37
CA THR A 872 34.39 -8.53 2.42
C THR A 872 33.77 -7.34 1.69
N GLU A 873 33.28 -7.58 0.49
CA GLU A 873 32.64 -6.54 -0.33
C GLU A 873 31.44 -5.90 0.37
N TRP A 874 30.72 -6.69 1.16
CA TRP A 874 29.61 -6.25 2.00
C TRP A 874 29.53 -7.11 3.27
N SER A 875 29.20 -6.47 4.38
CA SER A 875 29.05 -7.08 5.69
C SER A 875 28.11 -6.22 6.55
N SER A 876 27.57 -6.76 7.63
CA SER A 876 26.80 -5.97 8.60
C SER A 876 27.65 -4.90 9.30
N LEU A 877 28.99 -5.08 9.36
CA LEU A 877 29.93 -4.06 9.87
C LEU A 877 30.14 -2.90 8.90
N SER A 878 29.99 -3.15 7.61
CA SER A 878 30.16 -2.17 6.57
C SER A 878 29.06 -2.33 5.51
N PRO A 879 27.84 -1.96 5.85
CA PRO A 879 26.71 -2.07 4.92
C PRO A 879 26.85 -1.14 3.71
N ASP A 880 27.78 -0.18 3.78
CA ASP A 880 28.21 0.71 2.72
C ASP A 880 29.72 0.57 2.43
N PRO A 881 30.15 -0.48 1.73
CA PRO A 881 31.55 -0.90 1.65
C PRO A 881 32.53 0.12 1.03
N LYS A 882 32.09 1.21 0.47
CA LYS A 882 32.95 2.23 -0.19
C LYS A 882 32.99 3.57 0.52
N GLY A 883 32.63 3.66 1.80
CA GLY A 883 32.60 4.97 2.42
C GLY A 883 32.64 5.03 3.94
N SER A 884 33.08 6.17 4.42
CA SER A 884 33.03 6.57 5.83
C SER A 884 31.77 7.41 6.09
N VAL A 885 31.17 7.21 7.27
CA VAL A 885 30.05 8.04 7.73
C VAL A 885 30.54 9.49 7.88
N GLY A 886 29.86 10.43 7.27
CA GLY A 886 30.22 11.84 7.27
C GLY A 886 30.06 12.54 8.61
N LYS A 887 30.80 13.63 8.82
CA LYS A 887 30.63 14.54 9.94
C LYS A 887 29.83 15.75 9.51
N LEU A 888 29.07 16.33 10.45
CA LEU A 888 28.36 17.57 10.22
C LEU A 888 29.37 18.72 10.05
N ASP A 889 29.29 19.44 8.95
CA ASP A 889 30.04 20.70 8.79
C ASP A 889 29.36 21.81 9.60
N ILE A 890 30.03 22.26 10.62
CA ILE A 890 29.52 23.29 11.55
C ILE A 890 29.28 24.62 10.83
N HIS A 891 30.04 24.95 9.80
CA HIS A 891 29.92 26.20 9.08
C HIS A 891 28.82 26.25 8.05
N THR A 892 28.64 25.18 7.30
CA THR A 892 27.60 25.10 6.25
C THR A 892 26.33 24.46 6.74
N GLY A 893 26.36 23.80 7.91
CA GLY A 893 25.21 23.02 8.42
C GLY A 893 24.89 21.81 7.57
N ARG A 894 25.78 21.40 6.67
CA ARG A 894 25.67 20.20 5.85
C ARG A 894 26.48 19.06 6.40
N LEU A 895 26.03 17.84 6.15
CA LEU A 895 26.83 16.65 6.41
C LEU A 895 27.98 16.61 5.38
N LYS A 896 29.24 16.49 5.84
CA LYS A 896 30.41 16.34 4.96
C LYS A 896 31.03 14.96 5.10
N ARG A 897 31.60 14.43 4.01
CA ARG A 897 32.52 13.28 4.09
C ARG A 897 33.72 13.60 4.99
N VAL A 898 34.15 12.62 5.78
CA VAL A 898 35.40 12.60 6.53
C VAL A 898 36.50 12.07 5.65
#